data_2fdddbe49a9989c872a2ce87ed3a94cf
#
_entry.id   2fdddbe49a9989c872a2ce87ed3a94cf
#
_cell.length_a   1.000
_cell.length_b   1.000
_cell.length_c   1.000
_cell.angle_alpha   90.00
_cell.angle_beta   90.00
_cell.angle_gamma   90.00
#
_symmetry.space_group_name_H-M   'P 1'
#
loop_
_entity.id
_entity.type
_entity.pdbx_description
1 polymer ?
#
loop_
_entity_poly.entity_id
_entity_poly.type
_entity_poly.pdbx_seq_one_letter_code
_entity_poly.pdbx_strand_id
1 'polypeptide(L)'
;MKRMYTIVCLMLCMIFIENIHAQNIIPVSIKVVDKENKPLKNVTFRIDTKGATTDENGEGTISLPKGSYEMQLSLIGYSNTKMVIEVVPNMQKITMKLEERQTRTEDVTVYGASRRQQKITEAPAAISVVLPKELAMANSHGQVAKTIEAIQGVDVVQSGMNDFNVNMRGFNNSINRRVLVLLDGRDPSTPLLNLVEWNSFQTNMGDIASIEVVRGPGSALYGSNAYNGVINITSSAPKDIQGTRVSLTGGDFETFRGDIRHAGGIGSLYYKFNAGYSSQRQSWVNSRDTTRGGTLEYPGLARDVAGNRSGIGMIANIDSLINANKYATNVFGSARFDYELGNEERMTAEMGFSRYGGEYFVNQTGRILINDVEKPYMRLAYNSSSLNVQAHWNRRNTITPQIVMNAAASSAERSDVYVIDAQWNGSFMNDAMKLIVGASHEYQAVNTSIIGALPLLNPDNLHNNFSGLYAQAEIDLHSTLRFVGAARIDRSTFFDTQFSPKAALVYTPEDNHTFRLTLNRSFLRPSYADLYRYSPAGAPVNLAALDSTIASKYDVPRLGLTSAVPQWNLGNPNIQVETAMSYEVGYKGIINKDFFVTVDGYLNRRTNFISVPLGGLAPDVYTPRRYENEQANAELKNELDKINRLFYDRLATIPATGAAALIITPKNIGVINEYGVEIGLNYYIMNGLLFQANYSHLGFTVEENSLQAQKIVPNASPNRYNFGLQYDKDGIEIGVQVRGVTGFEWVAGLFQGYVPEYWLVNLNAGYSISPEIKVSGTIFNVLDRRHYQIFGGTILQRMASMNLTLNI
;
A
#
# COMPACT_ATOMS: atom_id res chain seq x y z
N MET A 1 -5.02 62.38 17.99
CA MET A 1 -5.58 61.14 17.46
C MET A 1 -5.14 59.87 18.19
N LYS A 2 -3.91 59.70 18.68
CA LYS A 2 -3.48 58.46 19.42
C LYS A 2 -4.15 58.22 20.77
N ARG A 3 -4.60 59.25 21.48
CA ARG A 3 -5.32 59.12 22.79
C ARG A 3 -6.81 58.74 22.67
N MET A 4 -7.42 58.91 21.52
CA MET A 4 -8.83 58.61 21.28
C MET A 4 -9.03 57.10 20.94
N TYR A 5 -8.05 56.48 20.31
CA TYR A 5 -8.10 55.04 20.05
C TYR A 5 -7.91 54.14 21.28
N THR A 6 -7.14 54.63 22.27
CA THR A 6 -6.95 53.87 23.53
C THR A 6 -8.20 53.88 24.40
N ILE A 7 -8.99 54.99 24.37
CA ILE A 7 -10.24 55.12 25.11
C ILE A 7 -11.38 54.29 24.47
N VAL A 8 -11.40 54.24 23.14
CA VAL A 8 -12.39 53.40 22.38
C VAL A 8 -12.09 51.91 22.53
N CYS A 9 -10.83 51.47 22.57
CA CYS A 9 -10.47 50.10 22.88
C CYS A 9 -10.80 49.71 24.34
N LEU A 10 -10.60 50.60 25.29
CA LEU A 10 -10.97 50.36 26.70
C LEU A 10 -12.48 50.36 26.92
N MET A 11 -13.27 51.17 26.20
CA MET A 11 -14.74 51.10 26.24
C MET A 11 -15.29 49.89 25.51
N LEU A 12 -14.69 49.39 24.46
CA LEU A 12 -15.05 48.12 23.80
C LEU A 12 -14.72 46.91 24.67
N CYS A 13 -13.67 46.96 25.50
CA CYS A 13 -13.39 45.89 26.47
C CYS A 13 -14.33 45.85 27.69
N MET A 14 -15.02 46.97 27.99
CA MET A 14 -15.98 46.99 29.11
C MET A 14 -17.41 46.60 28.72
N ILE A 15 -17.72 46.45 27.45
CA ILE A 15 -19.06 46.01 26.99
C ILE A 15 -19.17 44.48 26.92
N PHE A 16 -18.06 43.72 27.03
CA PHE A 16 -18.04 42.27 27.08
C PHE A 16 -17.88 41.65 28.49
N ILE A 17 -18.23 42.38 29.53
CA ILE A 17 -18.48 41.74 30.82
C ILE A 17 -19.96 41.40 30.93
N GLU A 18 -20.42 40.52 30.09
CA GLU A 18 -21.65 39.76 30.35
C GLU A 18 -21.41 38.83 31.52
N ASN A 19 -22.30 38.90 32.46
CA ASN A 19 -22.46 38.15 33.70
C ASN A 19 -21.93 36.70 33.59
N ILE A 20 -20.73 36.46 34.05
CA ILE A 20 -20.28 35.09 34.40
C ILE A 20 -21.05 34.73 35.66
N HIS A 21 -22.26 34.22 35.50
CA HIS A 21 -22.91 33.44 36.54
C HIS A 21 -22.04 32.20 36.73
N ALA A 22 -21.35 32.07 37.84
CA ALA A 22 -20.71 30.87 38.28
C ALA A 22 -21.78 29.77 38.32
N GLN A 23 -21.96 29.03 37.23
CA GLN A 23 -22.82 27.86 37.24
C GLN A 23 -22.19 26.84 38.20
N ASN A 24 -22.97 26.43 39.21
CA ASN A 24 -22.57 25.36 40.10
C ASN A 24 -22.29 24.09 39.27
N ILE A 25 -21.02 23.78 39.07
CA ILE A 25 -20.59 22.61 38.33
C ILE A 25 -20.61 21.41 39.26
N ILE A 26 -21.38 20.39 38.91
CA ILE A 26 -21.62 19.17 39.67
C ILE A 26 -20.79 18.04 39.07
N PRO A 27 -19.93 17.33 39.83
CA PRO A 27 -19.25 16.15 39.36
C PRO A 27 -20.25 14.98 39.24
N VAL A 28 -20.36 14.42 38.04
CA VAL A 28 -21.15 13.21 37.71
C VAL A 28 -20.20 12.03 37.62
N SER A 29 -20.30 11.11 38.58
CA SER A 29 -19.51 9.89 38.63
C SER A 29 -20.28 8.74 37.96
N ILE A 30 -19.62 8.03 37.02
CA ILE A 30 -20.21 6.95 36.23
C ILE A 30 -19.36 5.71 36.46
N LYS A 31 -20.00 4.56 36.61
CA LYS A 31 -19.39 3.24 36.58
C LYS A 31 -19.98 2.44 35.43
N VAL A 32 -19.13 1.89 34.58
CA VAL A 32 -19.56 1.04 33.43
C VAL A 32 -19.06 -0.38 33.64
N VAL A 33 -19.96 -1.34 33.46
CA VAL A 33 -19.68 -2.77 33.61
C VAL A 33 -20.29 -3.55 32.45
N ASP A 34 -19.80 -4.78 32.19
CA ASP A 34 -20.43 -5.70 31.27
C ASP A 34 -21.66 -6.43 31.86
N LYS A 35 -22.24 -7.38 31.13
CA LYS A 35 -23.35 -8.22 31.57
C LYS A 35 -23.07 -8.98 32.85
N GLU A 36 -21.81 -9.37 33.06
CA GLU A 36 -21.30 -10.17 34.17
C GLU A 36 -20.90 -9.30 35.38
N ASN A 37 -21.15 -7.97 35.32
CA ASN A 37 -20.75 -6.93 36.28
C ASN A 37 -19.23 -6.71 36.40
N LYS A 38 -18.44 -7.14 35.40
CA LYS A 38 -17.00 -6.85 35.28
C LYS A 38 -16.79 -5.39 34.86
N PRO A 39 -15.91 -4.64 35.51
CA PRO A 39 -15.67 -3.24 35.14
C PRO A 39 -15.08 -3.11 33.74
N LEU A 40 -15.54 -2.13 32.97
CA LEU A 40 -15.10 -1.85 31.62
C LEU A 40 -14.22 -0.60 31.58
N LYS A 41 -12.96 -0.79 31.27
CA LYS A 41 -11.96 0.28 31.07
C LYS A 41 -12.14 0.92 29.70
N ASN A 42 -11.74 2.20 29.57
CA ASN A 42 -11.72 2.95 28.33
C ASN A 42 -13.09 3.14 27.66
N VAL A 43 -14.19 3.01 28.40
CA VAL A 43 -15.51 3.40 27.89
C VAL A 43 -15.52 4.92 27.74
N THR A 44 -15.67 5.41 26.52
CA THR A 44 -15.85 6.83 26.26
C THR A 44 -17.30 7.20 26.55
N PHE A 45 -17.54 8.17 27.42
CA PHE A 45 -18.85 8.78 27.60
C PHE A 45 -18.80 10.26 27.24
N ARG A 46 -19.76 10.68 26.45
CA ARG A 46 -19.84 12.02 25.87
C ARG A 46 -21.19 12.66 26.21
N ILE A 47 -21.14 13.93 26.58
CA ILE A 47 -22.29 14.78 26.83
C ILE A 47 -22.02 16.10 26.12
N ASP A 48 -22.80 16.40 25.07
CA ASP A 48 -22.56 17.55 24.18
C ASP A 48 -21.10 17.57 23.66
N THR A 49 -20.38 18.64 23.97
CA THR A 49 -18.95 18.82 23.58
C THR A 49 -17.98 18.27 24.61
N LYS A 50 -18.42 17.83 25.79
CA LYS A 50 -17.57 17.29 26.85
C LYS A 50 -17.55 15.78 26.81
N GLY A 51 -16.38 15.17 27.05
CA GLY A 51 -16.21 13.74 27.15
C GLY A 51 -15.20 13.34 28.21
N ALA A 52 -15.31 12.11 28.71
CA ALA A 52 -14.34 11.47 29.57
C ALA A 52 -14.32 9.96 29.30
N THR A 53 -13.32 9.26 29.86
CA THR A 53 -13.17 7.81 29.73
C THR A 53 -13.15 7.14 31.11
N THR A 54 -13.56 5.86 31.14
CA THR A 54 -13.49 5.07 32.39
C THR A 54 -12.07 4.52 32.61
N ASP A 55 -11.70 4.43 33.90
CA ASP A 55 -10.43 3.84 34.37
C ASP A 55 -10.50 2.30 34.45
N GLU A 56 -9.50 1.67 35.10
CA GLU A 56 -9.42 0.22 35.30
C GLU A 56 -10.54 -0.37 36.14
N ASN A 57 -11.18 0.44 36.98
CA ASN A 57 -12.32 0.06 37.79
C ASN A 57 -13.65 0.30 37.07
N GLY A 58 -13.59 0.69 35.79
CA GLY A 58 -14.74 1.08 35.00
C GLY A 58 -15.33 2.42 35.42
N GLU A 59 -14.60 3.29 36.12
CA GLU A 59 -15.10 4.53 36.72
C GLU A 59 -14.58 5.75 35.96
N GLY A 60 -15.47 6.73 35.77
CA GLY A 60 -15.11 8.00 35.17
C GLY A 60 -15.95 9.14 35.73
N THR A 61 -15.46 10.37 35.64
CA THR A 61 -16.16 11.55 36.17
C THR A 61 -16.16 12.67 35.11
N ILE A 62 -17.32 13.34 34.98
CA ILE A 62 -17.49 14.52 34.14
C ILE A 62 -18.17 15.61 34.95
N SER A 63 -17.75 16.85 34.79
CA SER A 63 -18.28 17.99 35.55
C SER A 63 -19.24 18.82 34.69
N LEU A 64 -20.51 18.89 35.10
CA LEU A 64 -21.61 19.51 34.36
C LEU A 64 -22.41 20.49 35.23
N PRO A 65 -23.00 21.53 34.62
CA PRO A 65 -24.04 22.33 35.30
C PRO A 65 -25.27 21.48 35.60
N LYS A 66 -26.11 21.95 36.53
CA LYS A 66 -27.44 21.36 36.78
C LYS A 66 -28.28 21.40 35.50
N GLY A 67 -28.85 20.26 35.08
CA GLY A 67 -29.67 20.18 33.87
C GLY A 67 -29.92 18.74 33.44
N SER A 68 -30.68 18.58 32.37
CA SER A 68 -30.96 17.30 31.72
C SER A 68 -30.07 17.20 30.48
N TYR A 69 -29.34 16.05 30.32
CA TYR A 69 -28.34 15.85 29.27
C TYR A 69 -28.50 14.46 28.65
N GLU A 70 -28.35 14.37 27.33
CA GLU A 70 -28.19 13.08 26.66
C GLU A 70 -26.71 12.66 26.74
N MET A 71 -26.48 11.56 27.44
CA MET A 71 -25.16 10.96 27.54
C MET A 71 -25.05 9.78 26.57
N GLN A 72 -23.97 9.74 25.80
CA GLN A 72 -23.63 8.64 24.90
C GLN A 72 -22.44 7.88 25.46
N LEU A 73 -22.54 6.55 25.53
CA LEU A 73 -21.46 5.66 25.91
C LEU A 73 -21.02 4.84 24.69
N SER A 74 -19.71 4.71 24.51
CA SER A 74 -19.13 3.88 23.45
C SER A 74 -17.87 3.17 23.94
N LEU A 75 -17.76 1.89 23.59
CA LEU A 75 -16.57 1.08 23.76
C LEU A 75 -16.49 0.11 22.58
N ILE A 76 -15.29 -0.05 22.00
CA ILE A 76 -15.07 -1.02 20.91
C ILE A 76 -15.41 -2.42 21.44
N GLY A 77 -16.24 -3.16 20.70
CA GLY A 77 -16.72 -4.47 21.11
C GLY A 77 -18.01 -4.45 21.96
N TYR A 78 -18.60 -3.28 22.21
CA TYR A 78 -19.84 -3.12 22.96
C TYR A 78 -20.88 -2.29 22.22
N SER A 79 -22.16 -2.47 22.54
CA SER A 79 -23.25 -1.69 21.97
C SER A 79 -23.19 -0.24 22.46
N ASN A 80 -23.21 0.72 21.54
CA ASN A 80 -23.33 2.13 21.87
C ASN A 80 -24.68 2.37 22.58
N THR A 81 -24.64 3.00 23.73
CA THR A 81 -25.83 3.24 24.56
C THR A 81 -26.03 4.74 24.73
N LYS A 82 -27.24 5.22 24.55
CA LYS A 82 -27.66 6.60 24.84
C LYS A 82 -28.59 6.58 26.02
N MET A 83 -28.42 7.53 26.94
CA MET A 83 -29.35 7.71 28.07
C MET A 83 -29.45 9.18 28.42
N VAL A 84 -30.63 9.58 28.88
CA VAL A 84 -30.85 10.92 29.44
C VAL A 84 -30.52 10.86 30.93
N ILE A 85 -29.63 11.74 31.37
CA ILE A 85 -29.30 11.93 32.79
C ILE A 85 -29.76 13.29 33.28
N GLU A 86 -30.29 13.35 34.52
CA GLU A 86 -30.63 14.59 35.17
C GLU A 86 -29.56 14.93 36.21
N VAL A 87 -28.76 15.97 35.95
CA VAL A 87 -27.69 16.41 36.84
C VAL A 87 -28.24 17.27 37.97
N VAL A 88 -28.19 16.72 39.18
CA VAL A 88 -28.67 17.39 40.40
C VAL A 88 -27.58 17.40 41.49
N PRO A 89 -27.57 18.36 42.42
CA PRO A 89 -26.63 18.38 43.54
C PRO A 89 -26.70 17.08 44.36
N ASN A 90 -25.55 16.55 44.76
CA ASN A 90 -25.39 15.27 45.47
C ASN A 90 -25.90 14.02 44.71
N MET A 91 -25.76 14.02 43.37
CA MET A 91 -26.12 12.90 42.53
C MET A 91 -25.35 11.64 42.91
N GLN A 92 -26.06 10.53 43.05
CA GLN A 92 -25.41 9.22 43.26
C GLN A 92 -24.69 8.74 42.00
N LYS A 93 -23.67 7.91 42.21
CA LYS A 93 -22.92 7.29 41.13
C LYS A 93 -23.83 6.47 40.23
N ILE A 94 -23.81 6.75 38.94
CA ILE A 94 -24.60 6.03 37.95
C ILE A 94 -23.83 4.76 37.53
N THR A 95 -24.43 3.59 37.68
CA THR A 95 -23.89 2.35 37.15
C THR A 95 -24.59 1.96 35.86
N MET A 96 -23.82 1.72 34.80
CA MET A 96 -24.37 1.35 33.50
C MET A 96 -23.80 0.01 33.07
N LYS A 97 -24.61 -0.80 32.37
CA LYS A 97 -24.21 -2.03 31.76
C LYS A 97 -24.13 -1.86 30.24
N LEU A 98 -22.98 -2.22 29.64
CA LEU A 98 -22.87 -2.33 28.22
C LEU A 98 -22.99 -3.81 27.81
N GLU A 99 -23.66 -4.04 26.71
CA GLU A 99 -23.77 -5.36 26.12
C GLU A 99 -22.66 -5.55 25.10
N GLU A 100 -21.95 -6.70 25.17
CA GLU A 100 -21.00 -7.07 24.13
C GLU A 100 -21.70 -7.12 22.78
N ARG A 101 -21.06 -6.53 21.81
CA ARG A 101 -21.48 -6.50 20.42
C ARG A 101 -20.26 -6.70 19.53
N GLN A 102 -20.41 -7.47 18.46
CA GLN A 102 -19.39 -7.53 17.42
C GLN A 102 -19.04 -6.11 16.97
N THR A 103 -17.75 -5.77 16.95
CA THR A 103 -17.27 -4.49 16.41
C THR A 103 -17.72 -4.35 14.97
N ARG A 104 -18.45 -3.30 14.64
CA ARG A 104 -18.93 -3.04 13.30
C ARG A 104 -17.99 -2.09 12.59
N THR A 105 -17.86 -2.26 11.29
CA THR A 105 -16.98 -1.44 10.46
C THR A 105 -17.31 0.05 10.57
N GLU A 106 -18.57 0.40 10.69
CA GLU A 106 -19.04 1.79 10.82
C GLU A 106 -18.67 2.47 12.14
N ASP A 107 -18.38 1.70 13.20
CA ASP A 107 -17.98 2.23 14.51
C ASP A 107 -16.47 2.58 14.57
N VAL A 108 -15.72 2.23 13.51
CA VAL A 108 -14.27 2.36 13.52
C VAL A 108 -13.82 3.79 13.25
N THR A 109 -12.83 4.23 14.00
CA THR A 109 -12.12 5.49 13.78
C THR A 109 -10.93 5.26 12.87
N VAL A 110 -10.75 6.12 11.86
CA VAL A 110 -9.70 6.05 10.85
C VAL A 110 -8.82 7.29 10.88
N TYR A 111 -7.58 7.15 10.46
CA TYR A 111 -6.59 8.22 10.39
C TYR A 111 -6.15 8.52 8.95
N GLY A 112 -6.07 7.50 8.10
CA GLY A 112 -5.43 7.58 6.78
C GLY A 112 -6.10 8.52 5.77
N ALA A 113 -7.40 8.80 5.91
CA ALA A 113 -8.11 9.64 4.95
C ALA A 113 -7.82 11.15 5.09
N SER A 114 -7.47 11.62 6.30
CA SER A 114 -7.31 13.04 6.61
C SER A 114 -6.15 13.34 7.56
N ARG A 115 -5.28 12.37 7.86
CA ARG A 115 -4.19 12.47 8.84
C ARG A 115 -4.64 12.94 10.23
N ARG A 116 -5.88 12.69 10.58
CA ARG A 116 -6.47 12.86 11.91
C ARG A 116 -7.52 11.78 12.17
N GLN A 117 -7.80 11.54 13.43
CA GLN A 117 -8.85 10.58 13.82
C GLN A 117 -10.24 11.10 13.46
N GLN A 118 -11.02 10.26 12.78
CA GLN A 118 -12.42 10.53 12.42
C GLN A 118 -13.17 9.22 12.23
N LYS A 119 -14.49 9.24 12.30
CA LYS A 119 -15.30 8.04 11.98
C LYS A 119 -15.13 7.67 10.52
N ILE A 120 -15.11 6.38 10.21
CA ILE A 120 -15.02 5.89 8.84
C ILE A 120 -16.15 6.42 7.95
N THR A 121 -17.34 6.60 8.50
CA THR A 121 -18.52 7.14 7.82
C THR A 121 -18.35 8.60 7.41
N GLU A 122 -17.59 9.40 8.16
CA GLU A 122 -17.36 10.84 7.92
C GLU A 122 -16.13 11.11 7.04
N ALA A 123 -15.35 10.08 6.70
CA ALA A 123 -14.09 10.24 5.96
C ALA A 123 -14.31 10.79 4.55
N PRO A 124 -13.57 11.86 4.12
CA PRO A 124 -13.68 12.47 2.81
C PRO A 124 -12.95 11.66 1.72
N ALA A 125 -12.95 10.33 1.84
CA ALA A 125 -12.31 9.40 0.91
C ALA A 125 -12.99 8.01 0.97
N ALA A 126 -12.81 7.21 -0.08
CA ALA A 126 -13.13 5.79 -0.07
C ALA A 126 -12.12 5.06 0.83
N ILE A 127 -12.51 4.66 2.02
CA ILE A 127 -11.65 4.00 2.99
C ILE A 127 -12.26 2.69 3.48
N SER A 128 -11.42 1.67 3.63
CA SER A 128 -11.75 0.40 4.28
C SER A 128 -10.72 0.10 5.36
N VAL A 129 -11.10 -0.64 6.38
CA VAL A 129 -10.22 -1.01 7.49
C VAL A 129 -10.27 -2.50 7.71
N VAL A 130 -9.12 -3.12 7.93
CA VAL A 130 -8.98 -4.50 8.42
C VAL A 130 -8.62 -4.42 9.89
N LEU A 131 -9.45 -5.00 10.74
CA LEU A 131 -9.30 -4.98 12.19
C LEU A 131 -8.47 -6.17 12.69
N PRO A 132 -7.95 -6.13 13.94
CA PRO A 132 -7.11 -7.21 14.48
C PRO A 132 -7.76 -8.60 14.44
N LYS A 133 -9.06 -8.69 14.65
CA LYS A 133 -9.81 -9.96 14.56
C LYS A 133 -9.82 -10.50 13.14
N GLU A 134 -10.07 -9.67 12.14
CA GLU A 134 -10.03 -10.05 10.72
C GLU A 134 -8.62 -10.46 10.30
N LEU A 135 -7.59 -9.75 10.80
CA LEU A 135 -6.19 -10.11 10.59
C LEU A 135 -5.86 -11.49 11.18
N ALA A 136 -6.31 -11.76 12.38
CA ALA A 136 -6.07 -13.05 13.06
C ALA A 136 -6.74 -14.21 12.34
N MET A 137 -7.91 -13.99 11.74
CA MET A 137 -8.64 -14.99 10.96
C MET A 137 -8.01 -15.22 9.59
N ALA A 138 -7.56 -14.17 8.91
CA ALA A 138 -7.13 -14.25 7.52
C ALA A 138 -5.73 -14.81 7.32
N ASN A 139 -4.88 -14.94 8.38
CA ASN A 139 -3.45 -15.02 8.07
C ASN A 139 -2.57 -15.82 9.03
N SER A 140 -2.70 -17.13 9.01
CA SER A 140 -1.73 -18.00 9.66
C SER A 140 -0.35 -18.01 8.98
N HIS A 141 -0.24 -17.59 7.70
CA HIS A 141 1.02 -17.59 6.95
C HIS A 141 1.88 -16.33 7.18
N GLY A 142 1.37 -15.29 7.84
CA GLY A 142 2.10 -14.04 8.08
C GLY A 142 2.26 -13.13 6.85
N GLN A 143 1.44 -13.29 5.82
CA GLN A 143 1.51 -12.51 4.57
C GLN A 143 0.57 -11.30 4.61
N VAL A 144 1.09 -10.14 5.01
CA VAL A 144 0.31 -8.90 5.21
C VAL A 144 -0.52 -8.53 3.97
N ALA A 145 0.03 -8.65 2.76
CA ALA A 145 -0.69 -8.31 1.53
C ALA A 145 -1.97 -9.13 1.32
N LYS A 146 -1.99 -10.39 1.76
CA LYS A 146 -3.19 -11.24 1.63
C LYS A 146 -4.37 -10.79 2.49
N THR A 147 -4.12 -10.08 3.57
CA THR A 147 -5.20 -9.60 4.46
C THR A 147 -6.09 -8.55 3.81
N ILE A 148 -5.59 -7.87 2.79
CA ILE A 148 -6.31 -6.81 2.08
C ILE A 148 -6.87 -7.25 0.73
N GLU A 149 -6.66 -8.50 0.30
CA GLU A 149 -7.10 -8.98 -1.02
C GLU A 149 -8.63 -9.04 -1.19
N ALA A 150 -9.37 -9.07 -0.08
CA ALA A 150 -10.83 -9.08 -0.05
C ALA A 150 -11.46 -7.68 -0.11
N ILE A 151 -10.66 -6.61 -0.01
CA ILE A 151 -11.18 -5.23 -0.01
C ILE A 151 -11.58 -4.83 -1.44
N GLN A 152 -12.76 -4.21 -1.58
CA GLN A 152 -13.21 -3.69 -2.87
C GLN A 152 -12.18 -2.69 -3.43
N GLY A 153 -11.97 -2.70 -4.75
CA GLY A 153 -11.03 -1.82 -5.44
C GLY A 153 -9.56 -2.16 -5.26
N VAL A 154 -9.23 -3.12 -4.38
CA VAL A 154 -7.86 -3.61 -4.18
C VAL A 154 -7.60 -4.83 -5.07
N ASP A 155 -6.46 -4.86 -5.72
CA ASP A 155 -5.99 -5.97 -6.54
C ASP A 155 -4.64 -6.46 -6.01
N VAL A 156 -4.67 -7.61 -5.35
CA VAL A 156 -3.46 -8.28 -4.87
C VAL A 156 -3.17 -9.43 -5.80
N VAL A 157 -2.03 -9.37 -6.49
CA VAL A 157 -1.55 -10.45 -7.35
C VAL A 157 -0.20 -10.96 -6.82
N GLN A 158 -0.05 -12.27 -6.81
CA GLN A 158 1.12 -12.95 -6.28
C GLN A 158 2.05 -13.35 -7.42
N SER A 159 3.30 -12.92 -7.39
CA SER A 159 4.30 -13.20 -8.42
C SER A 159 5.29 -14.30 -8.01
N GLY A 160 5.59 -14.40 -6.74
CA GLY A 160 6.39 -15.46 -6.09
C GLY A 160 5.62 -16.10 -4.94
N MET A 161 6.26 -16.90 -4.12
CA MET A 161 5.60 -17.49 -2.93
C MET A 161 5.27 -16.44 -1.86
N ASN A 162 6.15 -15.46 -1.66
CA ASN A 162 5.97 -14.37 -0.70
C ASN A 162 6.09 -12.99 -1.35
N ASP A 163 6.14 -12.93 -2.68
CA ASP A 163 6.16 -11.67 -3.42
C ASP A 163 4.76 -11.31 -3.92
N PHE A 164 4.35 -10.11 -3.60
CA PHE A 164 3.03 -9.57 -3.90
C PHE A 164 3.14 -8.23 -4.62
N ASN A 165 2.27 -8.06 -5.58
CA ASN A 165 2.02 -6.78 -6.22
C ASN A 165 0.62 -6.30 -5.80
N VAL A 166 0.56 -5.18 -5.10
CA VAL A 166 -0.70 -4.60 -4.63
C VAL A 166 -1.02 -3.37 -5.45
N ASN A 167 -2.17 -3.38 -6.07
CA ASN A 167 -2.70 -2.28 -6.88
C ASN A 167 -4.07 -1.83 -6.37
N MET A 168 -4.43 -0.60 -6.68
CA MET A 168 -5.75 -0.03 -6.46
C MET A 168 -6.12 0.82 -7.67
N ARG A 169 -7.37 0.71 -8.12
CA ARG A 169 -7.96 1.59 -9.15
C ARG A 169 -7.00 1.93 -10.28
N GLY A 170 -7.03 1.15 -11.36
CA GLY A 170 -6.30 1.45 -12.58
C GLY A 170 -5.12 0.55 -12.87
N PHE A 171 -4.16 1.11 -13.58
CA PHE A 171 -3.06 0.38 -14.20
C PHE A 171 -2.09 -0.24 -13.20
N ASN A 172 -1.82 -1.52 -13.39
CA ASN A 172 -0.83 -2.29 -12.67
C ASN A 172 0.44 -2.49 -13.51
N ASN A 173 1.50 -2.94 -12.86
CA ASN A 173 2.78 -3.28 -13.47
C ASN A 173 3.44 -4.37 -12.61
N SER A 174 4.40 -5.11 -13.15
CA SER A 174 5.18 -6.10 -12.37
C SER A 174 5.83 -5.49 -11.12
N ILE A 175 6.12 -4.19 -11.16
CA ILE A 175 6.60 -3.39 -10.03
C ILE A 175 5.61 -2.26 -9.84
N ASN A 176 4.62 -2.46 -8.94
CA ASN A 176 3.66 -1.40 -8.67
C ASN A 176 4.19 -0.44 -7.61
N ARG A 177 4.26 0.84 -7.98
CA ARG A 177 4.70 1.95 -7.14
C ARG A 177 3.65 3.06 -7.02
N ARG A 178 2.41 2.78 -7.49
CA ARG A 178 1.31 3.73 -7.51
C ARG A 178 0.50 3.74 -6.22
N VAL A 179 0.83 2.87 -5.29
CA VAL A 179 0.20 2.75 -3.97
C VAL A 179 1.26 3.01 -2.91
N LEU A 180 1.02 4.01 -2.08
CA LEU A 180 1.87 4.29 -0.92
C LEU A 180 1.54 3.30 0.20
N VAL A 181 2.54 2.60 0.71
CA VAL A 181 2.39 1.75 1.90
C VAL A 181 3.13 2.41 3.06
N LEU A 182 2.47 2.55 4.19
CA LEU A 182 3.05 3.08 5.41
C LEU A 182 2.97 2.02 6.53
N LEU A 183 4.05 1.86 7.27
CA LEU A 183 4.11 1.10 8.52
C LEU A 183 4.48 2.05 9.65
N ASP A 184 3.54 2.34 10.54
CA ASP A 184 3.66 3.35 11.60
C ASP A 184 4.13 4.72 11.08
N GLY A 185 3.62 5.11 9.90
CA GLY A 185 3.96 6.36 9.21
C GLY A 185 5.27 6.33 8.41
N ARG A 186 6.02 5.23 8.38
CA ARG A 186 7.26 5.04 7.66
C ARG A 186 7.01 4.31 6.33
N ASP A 187 7.50 4.84 5.20
CA ASP A 187 7.49 4.16 3.89
C ASP A 187 8.63 3.12 3.83
N PRO A 188 8.33 1.79 3.78
CA PRO A 188 9.33 0.73 3.70
C PRO A 188 9.84 0.44 2.29
N SER A 189 9.40 1.19 1.28
CA SER A 189 9.77 0.96 -0.13
C SER A 189 11.26 1.18 -0.38
N THR A 190 11.79 0.50 -1.42
CA THR A 190 13.18 0.66 -1.85
C THR A 190 13.28 1.82 -2.84
N PRO A 191 14.25 2.75 -2.70
CA PRO A 191 14.34 3.93 -3.57
C PRO A 191 14.59 3.60 -5.05
N LEU A 192 15.43 2.59 -5.34
CA LEU A 192 15.82 2.24 -6.71
C LEU A 192 14.61 2.05 -7.64
N LEU A 193 13.59 1.34 -7.17
CA LEU A 193 12.40 0.96 -7.94
C LEU A 193 11.10 1.54 -7.37
N ASN A 194 11.13 2.21 -6.23
CA ASN A 194 9.96 2.56 -5.42
C ASN A 194 9.06 1.33 -5.13
N LEU A 195 9.66 0.19 -4.83
CA LEU A 195 9.01 -1.10 -4.64
C LEU A 195 8.88 -1.43 -3.16
N VAL A 196 7.70 -1.87 -2.73
CA VAL A 196 7.48 -2.49 -1.41
C VAL A 196 7.81 -3.98 -1.48
N GLU A 197 8.80 -4.40 -0.73
CA GLU A 197 9.18 -5.81 -0.58
C GLU A 197 8.39 -6.42 0.58
N TRP A 198 7.23 -7.02 0.27
CA TRP A 198 6.26 -7.49 1.25
C TRP A 198 6.79 -8.58 2.21
N ASN A 199 7.74 -9.39 1.75
CA ASN A 199 8.40 -10.40 2.58
C ASN A 199 9.38 -9.80 3.62
N SER A 200 9.74 -8.52 3.50
CA SER A 200 10.66 -7.82 4.39
C SER A 200 10.00 -7.13 5.59
N PHE A 201 8.70 -7.31 5.79
CA PHE A 201 8.00 -6.66 6.91
C PHE A 201 8.53 -7.18 8.25
N GLN A 202 8.83 -6.24 9.16
CA GLN A 202 9.49 -6.48 10.44
C GLN A 202 8.49 -6.54 11.60
N THR A 203 7.29 -7.02 11.35
CA THR A 203 6.24 -7.06 12.36
C THR A 203 5.60 -8.42 12.50
N ASN A 204 5.24 -8.75 13.74
CA ASN A 204 4.37 -9.88 14.03
C ASN A 204 2.95 -9.55 13.58
N MET A 205 2.25 -10.47 12.92
CA MET A 205 0.88 -10.25 12.48
C MET A 205 -0.09 -9.93 13.63
N GLY A 206 0.12 -10.56 14.77
CA GLY A 206 -0.67 -10.30 15.97
C GLY A 206 -0.35 -8.97 16.66
N ASP A 207 0.59 -8.19 16.12
CA ASP A 207 0.99 -6.89 16.60
C ASP A 207 0.43 -5.74 15.74
N ILE A 208 -0.27 -6.05 14.65
CA ILE A 208 -0.93 -5.07 13.82
C ILE A 208 -2.26 -4.66 14.47
N ALA A 209 -2.41 -3.38 14.78
CA ALA A 209 -3.63 -2.82 15.35
C ALA A 209 -4.70 -2.55 14.28
N SER A 210 -4.30 -2.14 13.06
CA SER A 210 -5.21 -1.91 11.95
C SER A 210 -4.45 -1.81 10.64
N ILE A 211 -5.15 -2.12 9.53
CA ILE A 211 -4.71 -1.77 8.19
C ILE A 211 -5.81 -0.91 7.57
N GLU A 212 -5.52 0.35 7.33
CA GLU A 212 -6.41 1.27 6.65
C GLU A 212 -6.04 1.35 5.17
N VAL A 213 -7.02 1.16 4.30
CA VAL A 213 -6.86 1.22 2.85
C VAL A 213 -7.67 2.38 2.31
N VAL A 214 -6.98 3.46 1.98
CA VAL A 214 -7.55 4.65 1.33
C VAL A 214 -7.41 4.49 -0.17
N ARG A 215 -8.53 4.39 -0.87
CA ARG A 215 -8.58 4.21 -2.32
C ARG A 215 -8.76 5.55 -3.02
N GLY A 216 -8.05 5.73 -4.12
CA GLY A 216 -8.00 6.99 -4.87
C GLY A 216 -6.83 7.90 -4.44
N PRO A 217 -6.62 9.01 -5.17
CA PRO A 217 -5.48 9.89 -5.00
C PRO A 217 -5.34 10.48 -3.59
N GLY A 218 -4.16 10.33 -3.01
CA GLY A 218 -3.80 10.84 -1.69
C GLY A 218 -2.69 11.90 -1.67
N SER A 219 -2.22 12.34 -2.84
CA SER A 219 -1.03 13.20 -2.95
C SER A 219 -1.14 14.53 -2.22
N ALA A 220 -2.33 15.09 -2.05
CA ALA A 220 -2.54 16.35 -1.33
C ALA A 220 -2.10 16.31 0.16
N LEU A 221 -2.00 15.12 0.76
CA LEU A 221 -1.51 14.93 2.14
C LEU A 221 -0.23 14.12 2.23
N TYR A 222 -0.05 13.14 1.35
CA TYR A 222 1.00 12.13 1.43
C TYR A 222 2.10 12.29 0.38
N GLY A 223 1.91 13.16 -0.62
CA GLY A 223 2.90 13.42 -1.67
C GLY A 223 2.86 12.38 -2.81
N SER A 224 3.99 12.22 -3.51
CA SER A 224 4.08 11.64 -4.85
C SER A 224 3.63 10.18 -4.99
N ASN A 225 3.88 9.32 -4.01
CA ASN A 225 3.62 7.88 -4.15
C ASN A 225 2.18 7.50 -3.77
N ALA A 226 1.42 8.42 -3.16
CA ALA A 226 -0.01 8.23 -2.90
C ALA A 226 -0.85 8.51 -4.17
N TYR A 227 -0.50 7.84 -5.28
CA TYR A 227 -1.05 8.11 -6.60
C TYR A 227 -2.41 7.44 -6.82
N ASN A 228 -2.51 6.13 -6.58
CA ASN A 228 -3.76 5.35 -6.65
C ASN A 228 -4.40 5.15 -5.28
N GLY A 229 -3.66 5.31 -4.20
CA GLY A 229 -4.14 5.13 -2.84
C GLY A 229 -3.04 5.02 -1.80
N VAL A 230 -3.46 4.82 -0.56
CA VAL A 230 -2.58 4.66 0.61
C VAL A 230 -3.01 3.44 1.40
N ILE A 231 -2.05 2.59 1.78
CA ILE A 231 -2.21 1.52 2.76
C ILE A 231 -1.46 1.96 4.01
N ASN A 232 -2.18 2.22 5.09
CA ASN A 232 -1.60 2.63 6.35
C ASN A 232 -1.71 1.49 7.36
N ILE A 233 -0.58 0.87 7.70
CA ILE A 233 -0.47 -0.23 8.67
C ILE A 233 -0.02 0.37 9.99
N THR A 234 -0.81 0.18 11.03
CA THR A 234 -0.50 0.68 12.38
C THR A 234 -0.25 -0.50 13.30
N SER A 235 0.90 -0.50 13.98
CA SER A 235 1.19 -1.49 15.00
C SER A 235 0.58 -1.11 16.35
N SER A 236 0.25 -2.12 17.16
CA SER A 236 -0.31 -1.91 18.50
C SER A 236 0.69 -1.20 19.41
N ALA A 237 0.20 -0.24 20.20
CA ALA A 237 1.04 0.43 21.19
C ALA A 237 1.42 -0.53 22.33
N PRO A 238 2.64 -0.45 22.88
CA PRO A 238 3.08 -1.33 23.97
C PRO A 238 2.14 -1.33 25.18
N LYS A 239 1.55 -0.18 25.48
CA LYS A 239 0.60 0.01 26.59
C LYS A 239 -0.65 -0.89 26.47
N ASP A 240 -1.12 -1.12 25.22
CA ASP A 240 -2.38 -1.80 24.95
C ASP A 240 -2.24 -3.32 24.87
N ILE A 241 -0.99 -3.83 24.76
CA ILE A 241 -0.71 -5.24 24.48
C ILE A 241 0.32 -5.85 25.43
N GLN A 242 0.26 -5.47 26.69
CA GLN A 242 1.21 -5.97 27.70
C GLN A 242 1.17 -7.51 27.80
N GLY A 243 2.29 -8.10 28.26
CA GLY A 243 2.47 -9.55 28.32
C GLY A 243 3.32 -10.10 27.17
N THR A 244 3.47 -11.40 27.14
CA THR A 244 4.23 -12.13 26.13
C THR A 244 3.29 -12.91 25.22
N ARG A 245 3.49 -12.77 23.91
CA ARG A 245 2.80 -13.58 22.89
C ARG A 245 3.82 -14.38 22.10
N VAL A 246 3.59 -15.67 21.99
CA VAL A 246 4.35 -16.57 21.14
C VAL A 246 3.41 -17.16 20.08
N SER A 247 3.84 -17.18 18.82
CA SER A 247 3.07 -17.71 17.71
C SER A 247 3.95 -18.69 16.92
N LEU A 248 3.45 -19.90 16.68
CA LEU A 248 4.13 -20.94 15.91
C LEU A 248 3.22 -21.42 14.79
N THR A 249 3.72 -21.37 13.56
CA THR A 249 2.99 -21.79 12.35
C THR A 249 3.76 -22.88 11.63
N GLY A 250 3.06 -23.93 11.20
CA GLY A 250 3.55 -24.95 10.29
C GLY A 250 2.55 -25.20 9.16
N GLY A 251 3.03 -25.57 7.97
CA GLY A 251 2.12 -25.75 6.83
C GLY A 251 2.76 -26.37 5.59
N ASP A 252 1.96 -26.38 4.52
CA ASP A 252 2.39 -26.83 3.19
C ASP A 252 3.64 -26.09 2.72
N PHE A 253 4.35 -26.65 1.75
CA PHE A 253 5.64 -26.14 1.28
C PHE A 253 6.69 -26.03 2.38
N GLU A 254 6.67 -26.95 3.34
CA GLU A 254 7.61 -26.96 4.48
C GLU A 254 7.63 -25.58 5.18
N THR A 255 6.46 -24.92 5.22
CA THR A 255 6.32 -23.61 5.87
C THR A 255 6.54 -23.77 7.36
N PHE A 256 7.44 -22.95 7.88
CA PHE A 256 7.64 -22.73 9.31
C PHE A 256 7.71 -21.25 9.60
N ARG A 257 7.00 -20.79 10.62
CA ARG A 257 7.12 -19.44 11.16
C ARG A 257 7.02 -19.49 12.68
N GLY A 258 7.92 -18.79 13.34
CA GLY A 258 7.88 -18.58 14.78
C GLY A 258 8.11 -17.12 15.10
N ASP A 259 7.26 -16.52 15.90
CA ASP A 259 7.42 -15.14 16.37
C ASP A 259 7.12 -15.03 17.87
N ILE A 260 7.84 -14.14 18.51
CA ILE A 260 7.65 -13.73 19.90
C ILE A 260 7.51 -12.22 20.00
N ARG A 261 6.56 -11.77 20.80
CA ARG A 261 6.42 -10.39 21.22
C ARG A 261 6.34 -10.33 22.73
N HIS A 262 7.09 -9.43 23.35
CA HIS A 262 6.97 -9.09 24.76
C HIS A 262 6.76 -7.58 24.91
N ALA A 263 5.73 -7.17 25.65
CA ALA A 263 5.44 -5.78 25.94
C ALA A 263 5.17 -5.58 27.44
N GLY A 264 5.60 -4.44 27.96
CA GLY A 264 5.43 -4.09 29.36
C GLY A 264 5.51 -2.59 29.60
N GLY A 265 5.37 -2.17 30.87
CA GLY A 265 5.45 -0.78 31.27
C GLY A 265 6.11 -0.60 32.64
N ILE A 266 6.82 0.51 32.81
CA ILE A 266 7.43 0.96 34.06
C ILE A 266 7.13 2.45 34.21
N GLY A 267 6.17 2.80 35.08
CA GLY A 267 5.68 4.18 35.18
C GLY A 267 5.12 4.69 33.87
N SER A 268 5.64 5.79 33.36
CA SER A 268 5.25 6.37 32.06
C SER A 268 5.96 5.76 30.84
N LEU A 269 6.91 4.85 31.04
CA LEU A 269 7.64 4.19 29.97
C LEU A 269 7.01 2.84 29.64
N TYR A 270 6.57 2.67 28.40
CA TYR A 270 6.11 1.41 27.85
C TYR A 270 7.10 0.91 26.79
N TYR A 271 7.30 -0.40 26.74
CA TYR A 271 8.25 -1.01 25.81
C TYR A 271 7.66 -2.25 25.13
N LYS A 272 8.16 -2.53 23.93
CA LYS A 272 7.78 -3.70 23.15
C LYS A 272 8.99 -4.23 22.39
N PHE A 273 9.21 -5.55 22.46
CA PHE A 273 10.21 -6.28 21.69
C PHE A 273 9.53 -7.33 20.83
N ASN A 274 9.91 -7.38 19.57
CA ASN A 274 9.48 -8.39 18.61
C ASN A 274 10.69 -9.11 18.05
N ALA A 275 10.56 -10.42 17.85
CA ALA A 275 11.51 -11.20 17.07
C ALA A 275 10.76 -12.31 16.33
N GLY A 276 11.23 -12.69 15.15
CA GLY A 276 10.62 -13.76 14.39
C GLY A 276 11.54 -14.33 13.32
N TYR A 277 11.20 -15.54 12.93
CA TYR A 277 11.80 -16.27 11.83
C TYR A 277 10.73 -16.94 11.00
N SER A 278 10.88 -16.88 9.68
CA SER A 278 10.05 -17.67 8.77
C SER A 278 10.89 -18.34 7.68
N SER A 279 10.44 -19.51 7.26
CA SER A 279 11.02 -20.29 6.17
C SER A 279 9.92 -20.97 5.39
N GLN A 280 9.98 -20.92 4.08
CA GLN A 280 9.04 -21.59 3.20
C GLN A 280 9.73 -22.09 1.94
N ARG A 281 9.45 -23.33 1.54
CA ARG A 281 10.01 -23.89 0.31
C ARG A 281 9.44 -23.19 -0.92
N GLN A 282 10.32 -22.77 -1.83
CA GLN A 282 9.94 -22.15 -3.08
C GLN A 282 9.26 -23.13 -4.05
N SER A 283 8.33 -22.64 -4.85
CA SER A 283 7.62 -23.47 -5.83
C SER A 283 8.27 -23.47 -7.23
N TRP A 284 9.58 -23.32 -7.32
CA TRP A 284 10.35 -23.30 -8.56
C TRP A 284 10.08 -24.51 -9.47
N VAL A 285 9.99 -25.69 -8.88
CA VAL A 285 9.78 -26.96 -9.61
C VAL A 285 8.42 -26.93 -10.30
N ASN A 286 7.42 -26.35 -9.68
CA ASN A 286 6.08 -26.27 -10.25
C ASN A 286 6.02 -25.31 -11.45
N SER A 287 6.80 -24.23 -11.40
CA SER A 287 6.88 -23.27 -12.52
C SER A 287 7.72 -23.79 -13.67
N ARG A 288 8.47 -24.87 -13.50
CA ARG A 288 9.27 -25.56 -14.50
C ARG A 288 8.71 -26.90 -14.97
N ASP A 289 7.45 -27.20 -14.63
CA ASP A 289 6.85 -28.49 -14.97
C ASP A 289 6.80 -28.71 -16.49
N THR A 290 7.81 -29.40 -17.01
CA THR A 290 7.94 -29.75 -18.43
C THR A 290 7.04 -30.93 -18.80
N THR A 291 6.46 -31.67 -17.85
CA THR A 291 5.59 -32.83 -18.08
C THR A 291 4.30 -32.44 -18.80
N ARG A 292 3.91 -31.17 -18.73
CA ARG A 292 2.75 -30.59 -19.42
C ARG A 292 3.09 -29.87 -20.71
N GLY A 293 4.15 -30.28 -21.40
CA GLY A 293 4.52 -29.75 -22.71
C GLY A 293 5.26 -28.42 -22.69
N GLY A 294 5.76 -27.97 -21.54
CA GLY A 294 6.52 -26.72 -21.39
C GLY A 294 5.78 -25.47 -21.78
N THR A 295 4.48 -25.58 -22.06
CA THR A 295 3.62 -24.50 -22.56
C THR A 295 2.78 -23.89 -21.48
N LEU A 296 2.58 -24.59 -20.36
CA LEU A 296 1.75 -24.09 -19.25
C LEU A 296 2.44 -23.02 -18.42
N GLU A 297 3.74 -23.07 -18.35
CA GLU A 297 4.49 -22.05 -17.66
C GLU A 297 4.32 -20.70 -18.32
N TYR A 298 4.39 -20.69 -19.68
CA TYR A 298 4.39 -19.47 -20.45
C TYR A 298 3.79 -19.69 -21.84
N PRO A 299 2.49 -19.93 -21.96
CA PRO A 299 1.88 -19.93 -23.28
C PRO A 299 2.02 -18.52 -23.86
N GLY A 300 2.92 -18.33 -24.80
CA GLY A 300 3.15 -17.05 -25.46
C GLY A 300 4.30 -16.21 -24.89
N LEU A 301 5.20 -16.75 -24.08
CA LEU A 301 6.49 -16.09 -23.89
C LEU A 301 7.10 -15.79 -25.24
N ALA A 302 7.42 -14.50 -25.45
CA ALA A 302 8.11 -14.07 -26.64
C ALA A 302 9.34 -14.96 -26.82
N ARG A 303 9.39 -15.62 -27.92
CA ARG A 303 10.62 -16.30 -28.35
C ARG A 303 11.62 -15.22 -28.68
N ASP A 304 12.88 -15.44 -28.35
CA ASP A 304 13.93 -14.62 -28.91
C ASP A 304 13.95 -14.79 -30.44
N VAL A 305 14.77 -14.02 -31.14
CA VAL A 305 14.90 -14.08 -32.61
C VAL A 305 15.31 -15.46 -33.12
N ALA A 306 16.00 -16.23 -32.30
CA ALA A 306 16.42 -17.59 -32.61
C ALA A 306 15.32 -18.63 -32.36
N GLY A 307 14.12 -18.18 -31.89
CA GLY A 307 13.01 -19.05 -31.56
C GLY A 307 13.13 -19.72 -30.18
N ASN A 308 14.17 -19.36 -29.41
CA ASN A 308 14.36 -19.87 -28.06
C ASN A 308 13.39 -19.19 -27.10
N ARG A 309 12.89 -19.93 -26.13
CA ARG A 309 12.05 -19.36 -25.10
C ARG A 309 12.85 -18.37 -24.25
N SER A 310 12.47 -17.11 -24.25
CA SER A 310 13.03 -16.12 -23.32
C SER A 310 12.56 -16.51 -21.91
N GLY A 311 13.46 -16.67 -20.98
CA GLY A 311 13.12 -17.02 -19.60
C GLY A 311 14.26 -17.74 -18.89
N ILE A 312 13.93 -18.75 -18.11
CA ILE A 312 14.86 -19.45 -17.23
C ILE A 312 16.00 -20.20 -17.96
N GLY A 313 15.91 -20.42 -19.27
CA GLY A 313 16.83 -21.26 -20.04
C GLY A 313 18.26 -20.74 -20.24
N MET A 314 18.58 -19.54 -19.75
CA MET A 314 19.89 -18.92 -20.03
C MET A 314 20.93 -19.13 -18.90
N ILE A 315 20.55 -19.66 -17.76
CA ILE A 315 21.46 -19.93 -16.67
C ILE A 315 21.96 -21.37 -16.79
N ALA A 316 23.25 -21.56 -17.07
CA ALA A 316 23.89 -22.85 -16.90
C ALA A 316 23.76 -23.29 -15.43
N ASN A 317 23.36 -24.55 -15.21
CA ASN A 317 23.15 -25.11 -13.86
C ASN A 317 22.01 -24.48 -13.02
N ILE A 318 20.90 -24.14 -13.68
CA ILE A 318 19.73 -23.59 -12.96
C ILE A 318 19.23 -24.50 -11.83
N ASP A 319 19.36 -25.82 -11.96
CA ASP A 319 18.98 -26.78 -10.93
C ASP A 319 19.86 -26.63 -9.66
N SER A 320 21.15 -26.36 -9.83
CA SER A 320 22.04 -26.04 -8.71
C SER A 320 21.63 -24.74 -8.01
N LEU A 321 21.27 -23.70 -8.77
CA LEU A 321 20.80 -22.44 -8.24
C LEU A 321 19.48 -22.62 -7.45
N ILE A 322 18.53 -23.39 -8.01
CA ILE A 322 17.27 -23.72 -7.36
C ILE A 322 17.49 -24.49 -6.05
N ASN A 323 18.38 -25.50 -6.07
CA ASN A 323 18.68 -26.30 -4.89
C ASN A 323 19.37 -25.47 -3.80
N ALA A 324 20.27 -24.55 -4.17
CA ALA A 324 20.92 -23.64 -3.23
C ALA A 324 19.94 -22.64 -2.58
N ASN A 325 18.87 -22.28 -3.31
CA ASN A 325 17.84 -21.33 -2.85
C ASN A 325 16.46 -22.00 -2.70
N LYS A 326 16.44 -23.19 -2.13
CA LYS A 326 15.24 -24.00 -1.97
C LYS A 326 14.19 -23.33 -1.07
N TYR A 327 14.63 -22.52 -0.11
CA TYR A 327 13.76 -21.87 0.88
C TYR A 327 13.86 -20.36 0.78
N ALA A 328 12.73 -19.69 0.77
CA ALA A 328 12.62 -18.30 1.14
C ALA A 328 12.66 -18.18 2.67
N THR A 329 13.54 -17.32 3.17
CA THR A 329 13.72 -17.12 4.61
C THR A 329 13.61 -15.64 4.98
N ASN A 330 13.11 -15.37 6.17
CA ASN A 330 13.13 -14.02 6.75
C ASN A 330 13.37 -14.13 8.26
N VAL A 331 14.35 -13.37 8.75
CA VAL A 331 14.61 -13.11 10.17
C VAL A 331 14.32 -11.65 10.43
N PHE A 332 13.56 -11.33 11.46
CA PHE A 332 13.30 -9.95 11.84
C PHE A 332 13.33 -9.75 13.35
N GLY A 333 13.58 -8.51 13.74
CA GLY A 333 13.49 -8.08 15.12
C GLY A 333 13.23 -6.58 15.21
N SER A 334 12.54 -6.15 16.26
CA SER A 334 12.32 -4.73 16.56
C SER A 334 12.17 -4.47 18.04
N ALA A 335 12.52 -3.23 18.44
CA ALA A 335 12.31 -2.70 19.77
C ALA A 335 11.62 -1.34 19.65
N ARG A 336 10.57 -1.12 20.44
CA ARG A 336 9.85 0.14 20.55
C ARG A 336 9.72 0.56 21.99
N PHE A 337 9.93 1.85 22.24
CA PHE A 337 9.79 2.51 23.53
C PHE A 337 8.87 3.71 23.37
N ASP A 338 7.79 3.72 24.14
CA ASP A 338 6.82 4.82 24.21
C ASP A 338 6.91 5.45 25.59
N TYR A 339 7.22 6.74 25.66
CA TYR A 339 7.24 7.51 26.90
C TYR A 339 6.07 8.50 26.91
N GLU A 340 5.15 8.34 27.84
CA GLU A 340 3.99 9.21 28.02
C GLU A 340 4.38 10.43 28.86
N LEU A 341 4.33 11.63 28.26
CA LEU A 341 4.64 12.91 28.88
C LEU A 341 3.43 13.51 29.60
N GLY A 342 2.22 13.12 29.18
CA GLY A 342 0.93 13.59 29.71
C GLY A 342 -0.22 12.80 29.10
N ASN A 343 -1.46 13.27 29.31
CA ASN A 343 -2.65 12.52 28.90
C ASN A 343 -2.79 12.31 27.39
N GLU A 344 -2.15 13.15 26.55
CA GLU A 344 -2.26 13.08 25.09
C GLU A 344 -0.89 13.27 24.42
N GLU A 345 0.19 13.23 25.18
CA GLU A 345 1.54 13.48 24.67
C GLU A 345 2.41 12.22 24.81
N ARG A 346 3.03 11.81 23.73
CA ARG A 346 3.88 10.62 23.69
C ARG A 346 5.09 10.82 22.82
N MET A 347 6.25 10.42 23.36
CA MET A 347 7.47 10.22 22.58
C MET A 347 7.66 8.74 22.26
N THR A 348 7.95 8.42 21.01
CA THR A 348 8.24 7.06 20.56
C THR A 348 9.65 6.99 20.00
N ALA A 349 10.43 6.00 20.45
CA ALA A 349 11.69 5.59 19.83
C ALA A 349 11.55 4.12 19.39
N GLU A 350 11.89 3.85 18.14
CA GLU A 350 11.76 2.53 17.56
C GLU A 350 12.96 2.20 16.67
N MET A 351 13.40 0.95 16.71
CA MET A 351 14.40 0.40 15.80
C MET A 351 14.09 -1.03 15.46
N GLY A 352 14.57 -1.46 14.32
CA GLY A 352 14.41 -2.85 13.92
C GLY A 352 15.17 -3.20 12.65
N PHE A 353 15.12 -4.44 12.30
CA PHE A 353 15.73 -4.97 11.10
C PHE A 353 14.96 -6.17 10.57
N SER A 354 15.11 -6.45 9.27
CA SER A 354 14.85 -7.76 8.69
C SER A 354 16.02 -8.18 7.81
N ARG A 355 16.25 -9.50 7.70
CA ARG A 355 17.16 -10.11 6.74
C ARG A 355 16.44 -11.26 6.07
N TYR A 356 16.33 -11.19 4.76
CA TYR A 356 15.55 -12.13 3.97
C TYR A 356 16.29 -12.51 2.68
N GLY A 357 15.97 -13.69 2.16
CA GLY A 357 16.57 -14.20 0.94
C GLY A 357 15.94 -15.50 0.47
N GLY A 358 16.48 -16.05 -0.63
CA GLY A 358 15.95 -17.24 -1.29
C GLY A 358 14.61 -17.00 -1.98
N GLU A 359 14.19 -15.75 -2.15
CA GLU A 359 12.93 -15.35 -2.77
C GLU A 359 13.16 -14.91 -4.21
N TYR A 360 12.21 -15.23 -5.09
CA TYR A 360 12.23 -14.63 -6.42
C TYR A 360 10.94 -13.87 -6.73
N PHE A 361 11.08 -12.86 -7.53
CA PHE A 361 9.96 -12.08 -8.04
C PHE A 361 10.09 -11.84 -9.55
N VAL A 362 8.97 -11.48 -10.15
CA VAL A 362 8.91 -11.20 -11.59
C VAL A 362 8.88 -9.69 -11.80
N ASN A 363 9.81 -9.21 -12.63
CA ASN A 363 9.80 -7.84 -13.11
C ASN A 363 9.79 -7.77 -14.65
N GLN A 364 9.83 -6.58 -15.21
CA GLN A 364 9.76 -6.34 -16.66
C GLN A 364 10.94 -6.93 -17.44
N THR A 365 12.08 -7.13 -16.79
CA THR A 365 13.32 -7.62 -17.39
C THR A 365 13.56 -9.10 -17.15
N GLY A 366 12.72 -9.76 -16.36
CA GLY A 366 12.84 -11.18 -16.09
C GLY A 366 12.48 -11.56 -14.65
N ARG A 367 12.96 -12.71 -14.23
CA ARG A 367 12.88 -13.17 -12.86
C ARG A 367 14.14 -12.78 -12.10
N ILE A 368 13.96 -12.20 -10.94
CA ILE A 368 15.04 -11.77 -10.05
C ILE A 368 15.03 -12.66 -8.82
N LEU A 369 16.12 -13.34 -8.56
CA LEU A 369 16.35 -14.08 -7.32
C LEU A 369 17.06 -13.18 -6.32
N ILE A 370 16.40 -12.88 -5.21
CA ILE A 370 16.99 -12.22 -4.05
C ILE A 370 17.72 -13.27 -3.22
N ASN A 371 19.05 -13.17 -3.11
CA ASN A 371 19.84 -14.12 -2.35
C ASN A 371 19.90 -13.76 -0.87
N ASP A 372 20.27 -12.52 -0.54
CA ASP A 372 20.42 -12.08 0.84
C ASP A 372 20.39 -10.56 0.92
N VAL A 373 19.41 -10.02 1.64
CA VAL A 373 19.18 -8.58 1.81
C VAL A 373 18.85 -8.27 3.25
N GLU A 374 19.40 -7.18 3.79
CA GLU A 374 19.01 -6.63 5.09
C GLU A 374 18.35 -5.25 4.94
N LYS A 375 17.41 -5.00 5.84
CA LYS A 375 16.68 -3.72 5.92
C LYS A 375 16.59 -3.25 7.37
N PRO A 376 17.62 -2.62 7.93
CA PRO A 376 17.53 -1.95 9.22
C PRO A 376 16.77 -0.63 9.11
N TYR A 377 16.15 -0.21 10.21
CA TYR A 377 15.49 1.07 10.33
C TYR A 377 15.57 1.65 11.75
N MET A 378 15.39 2.96 11.85
CA MET A 378 15.18 3.69 13.10
C MET A 378 14.08 4.74 12.92
N ARG A 379 13.31 4.98 13.97
CA ARG A 379 12.23 5.97 13.99
C ARG A 379 12.15 6.66 15.33
N LEU A 380 11.97 7.98 15.29
CA LEU A 380 11.65 8.83 16.45
C LEU A 380 10.37 9.58 16.13
N ALA A 381 9.44 9.65 17.08
CA ALA A 381 8.22 10.41 16.90
C ALA A 381 7.82 11.10 18.20
N TYR A 382 7.25 12.30 18.06
CA TYR A 382 6.50 13.00 19.09
C TYR A 382 5.07 13.19 18.60
N ASN A 383 4.11 12.82 19.41
CA ASN A 383 2.70 12.94 19.10
C ASN A 383 1.98 13.64 20.25
N SER A 384 1.20 14.65 19.92
CA SER A 384 0.24 15.30 20.80
C SER A 384 -1.07 15.58 20.05
N SER A 385 -2.07 16.10 20.72
CA SER A 385 -3.32 16.52 20.06
C SER A 385 -3.10 17.56 18.96
N SER A 386 -2.11 18.45 19.11
CA SER A 386 -1.86 19.56 18.20
C SER A 386 -0.61 19.40 17.33
N LEU A 387 0.43 18.70 17.78
CA LEU A 387 1.70 18.59 17.06
C LEU A 387 2.13 17.13 16.93
N ASN A 388 2.41 16.72 15.69
CA ASN A 388 2.98 15.41 15.38
C ASN A 388 4.27 15.62 14.59
N VAL A 389 5.38 15.10 15.09
CA VAL A 389 6.69 15.17 14.43
C VAL A 389 7.25 13.76 14.36
N GLN A 390 7.71 13.34 13.20
CA GLN A 390 8.36 12.06 13.00
C GLN A 390 9.64 12.22 12.21
N ALA A 391 10.70 11.55 12.65
CA ALA A 391 11.92 11.38 11.88
C ALA A 391 12.22 9.88 11.77
N HIS A 392 12.63 9.42 10.59
CA HIS A 392 13.05 8.04 10.42
C HIS A 392 14.14 7.86 9.38
N TRP A 393 14.88 6.78 9.52
CA TRP A 393 15.85 6.27 8.59
C TRP A 393 15.52 4.84 8.23
N ASN A 394 15.59 4.52 6.95
CA ASN A 394 15.49 3.16 6.40
C ASN A 394 16.71 2.89 5.52
N ARG A 395 17.21 1.67 5.57
CA ARG A 395 18.26 1.19 4.63
C ARG A 395 17.78 -0.10 3.95
N ARG A 396 18.11 -0.25 2.67
CA ARG A 396 18.19 -1.53 1.99
C ARG A 396 19.66 -1.81 1.69
N ASN A 397 20.16 -2.99 2.05
CA ASN A 397 21.52 -3.39 1.83
C ASN A 397 21.57 -4.81 1.26
N THR A 398 21.98 -4.96 0.02
CA THR A 398 22.22 -6.27 -0.61
C THR A 398 23.53 -6.84 -0.06
N ILE A 399 23.45 -7.93 0.70
CA ILE A 399 24.60 -8.64 1.26
C ILE A 399 25.21 -9.56 0.21
N THR A 400 24.36 -10.36 -0.44
CA THR A 400 24.75 -11.19 -1.56
C THR A 400 24.02 -10.71 -2.80
N PRO A 401 24.73 -10.41 -3.92
CA PRO A 401 24.11 -9.91 -5.13
C PRO A 401 22.92 -10.77 -5.58
N GLN A 402 21.85 -10.13 -5.95
CA GLN A 402 20.69 -10.76 -6.54
C GLN A 402 20.96 -11.15 -7.99
N ILE A 403 20.30 -12.19 -8.46
CA ILE A 403 20.55 -12.77 -9.79
C ILE A 403 19.37 -12.42 -10.72
N VAL A 404 19.70 -11.77 -11.84
CA VAL A 404 18.79 -11.58 -12.97
C VAL A 404 18.82 -12.84 -13.81
N MET A 405 17.88 -13.74 -13.59
CA MET A 405 17.94 -15.13 -14.06
C MET A 405 17.95 -15.27 -15.58
N ASN A 406 17.25 -14.41 -16.30
CA ASN A 406 17.20 -14.44 -17.78
C ASN A 406 18.42 -13.80 -18.47
N ALA A 407 19.26 -13.07 -17.73
CA ALA A 407 20.49 -12.45 -18.26
C ALA A 407 21.77 -13.07 -17.68
N ALA A 408 21.66 -14.02 -16.75
CA ALA A 408 22.76 -14.59 -15.97
C ALA A 408 23.67 -13.49 -15.36
N ALA A 409 23.08 -12.35 -15.03
CA ALA A 409 23.76 -11.18 -14.48
C ALA A 409 23.42 -11.01 -12.99
N SER A 410 24.36 -10.52 -12.24
CA SER A 410 24.15 -10.17 -10.83
C SER A 410 23.98 -8.66 -10.66
N SER A 411 23.15 -8.26 -9.73
CA SER A 411 22.90 -6.86 -9.39
C SER A 411 22.78 -6.67 -7.89
N ALA A 412 23.03 -5.46 -7.41
CA ALA A 412 22.94 -5.13 -6.01
C ALA A 412 22.49 -3.68 -5.81
N GLU A 413 21.96 -3.40 -4.62
CA GLU A 413 21.54 -2.07 -4.20
C GLU A 413 21.92 -1.84 -2.74
N ARG A 414 22.50 -0.67 -2.47
CA ARG A 414 22.59 -0.06 -1.15
C ARG A 414 21.91 1.28 -1.21
N SER A 415 20.84 1.44 -0.46
CA SER A 415 20.09 2.69 -0.42
C SER A 415 19.79 3.10 1.01
N ASP A 416 19.85 4.39 1.27
CA ASP A 416 19.49 5.04 2.52
C ASP A 416 18.40 6.08 2.27
N VAL A 417 17.40 6.10 3.13
CA VAL A 417 16.31 7.07 3.12
C VAL A 417 16.18 7.71 4.49
N TYR A 418 16.27 9.01 4.55
CA TYR A 418 16.07 9.81 5.76
C TYR A 418 14.87 10.71 5.54
N VAL A 419 13.92 10.66 6.44
CA VAL A 419 12.68 11.45 6.35
C VAL A 419 12.44 12.18 7.65
N ILE A 420 12.00 13.43 7.56
CA ILE A 420 11.38 14.18 8.64
C ILE A 420 10.03 14.71 8.15
N ASP A 421 8.99 14.52 8.94
CA ASP A 421 7.63 15.04 8.70
C ASP A 421 7.13 15.69 9.99
N ALA A 422 6.63 16.92 9.88
CA ALA A 422 6.04 17.67 10.97
C ALA A 422 4.67 18.16 10.57
N GLN A 423 3.68 17.93 11.44
CA GLN A 423 2.29 18.30 11.23
C GLN A 423 1.73 18.98 12.47
N TRP A 424 1.11 20.12 12.27
CA TRP A 424 0.32 20.82 13.27
C TRP A 424 -1.18 20.70 12.97
N ASN A 425 -1.98 20.50 14.01
CA ASN A 425 -3.44 20.39 13.96
C ASN A 425 -4.05 21.47 14.86
N GLY A 426 -5.04 22.18 14.37
CA GLY A 426 -5.78 23.18 15.15
C GLY A 426 -7.26 23.18 14.84
N SER A 427 -8.05 23.56 15.82
CA SER A 427 -9.50 23.77 15.71
C SER A 427 -9.82 25.24 15.95
N PHE A 428 -10.76 25.77 15.17
CA PHE A 428 -11.20 27.16 15.19
C PHE A 428 -12.73 27.24 15.11
N MET A 429 -13.29 28.38 15.43
CA MET A 429 -14.74 28.65 15.31
C MET A 429 -15.60 27.63 16.09
N ASN A 430 -15.24 27.35 17.34
CA ASN A 430 -15.90 26.31 18.17
C ASN A 430 -15.96 24.93 17.46
N ASP A 431 -14.80 24.48 16.91
CA ASP A 431 -14.61 23.24 16.17
C ASP A 431 -15.29 23.16 14.78
N ALA A 432 -15.96 24.21 14.33
CA ALA A 432 -16.56 24.25 12.99
C ALA A 432 -15.50 24.30 11.86
N MET A 433 -14.26 24.67 12.16
CA MET A 433 -13.12 24.64 11.24
C MET A 433 -11.96 23.90 11.86
N LYS A 434 -11.44 22.86 11.18
CA LYS A 434 -10.25 22.13 11.56
C LYS A 434 -9.19 22.35 10.49
N LEU A 435 -7.98 22.71 10.93
CA LEU A 435 -6.86 23.03 10.06
C LEU A 435 -5.68 22.10 10.38
N ILE A 436 -5.09 21.55 9.32
CA ILE A 436 -3.85 20.80 9.35
C ILE A 436 -2.85 21.54 8.48
N VAL A 437 -1.64 21.76 8.99
CA VAL A 437 -0.51 22.30 8.23
C VAL A 437 0.71 21.43 8.51
N GLY A 438 1.45 21.09 7.47
CA GLY A 438 2.63 20.27 7.68
C GLY A 438 3.69 20.46 6.60
N ALA A 439 4.88 19.97 6.93
CA ALA A 439 6.06 19.98 6.08
C ALA A 439 6.77 18.63 6.16
N SER A 440 7.29 18.17 5.03
CA SER A 440 8.10 16.95 4.96
C SER A 440 9.37 17.19 4.17
N HIS A 441 10.45 16.52 4.58
CA HIS A 441 11.69 16.48 3.84
C HIS A 441 12.21 15.04 3.82
N GLU A 442 12.58 14.57 2.63
CA GLU A 442 13.13 13.24 2.39
C GLU A 442 14.45 13.39 1.62
N TYR A 443 15.50 12.78 2.15
CA TYR A 443 16.78 12.61 1.49
C TYR A 443 16.99 11.15 1.17
N GLN A 444 17.36 10.86 -0.08
CA GLN A 444 17.67 9.52 -0.55
C GLN A 444 19.10 9.45 -1.09
N ALA A 445 19.80 8.37 -0.77
CA ALA A 445 21.08 8.00 -1.37
C ALA A 445 20.98 6.59 -1.93
N VAL A 446 21.33 6.40 -3.21
CA VAL A 446 21.24 5.10 -3.90
C VAL A 446 22.59 4.80 -4.56
N ASN A 447 23.15 3.63 -4.24
CA ASN A 447 24.37 3.11 -4.81
C ASN A 447 24.13 1.69 -5.33
N THR A 448 24.53 1.43 -6.56
CA THR A 448 24.42 0.10 -7.19
C THR A 448 25.78 -0.51 -7.57
N SER A 449 26.90 0.20 -7.34
CA SER A 449 28.27 -0.28 -7.53
C SER A 449 28.77 -1.06 -6.31
N ILE A 450 28.30 -2.30 -6.19
CA ILE A 450 28.71 -3.21 -5.11
C ILE A 450 29.58 -4.31 -5.71
N ILE A 451 30.67 -4.68 -5.04
CA ILE A 451 31.61 -5.71 -5.47
C ILE A 451 30.85 -7.02 -5.78
N GLY A 452 31.12 -7.59 -6.96
CA GLY A 452 30.48 -8.83 -7.40
C GLY A 452 29.14 -8.64 -8.13
N ALA A 453 28.69 -7.40 -8.33
CA ALA A 453 27.48 -7.08 -9.07
C ALA A 453 27.75 -6.08 -10.21
N LEU A 454 26.95 -6.14 -11.26
CA LEU A 454 26.94 -5.10 -12.29
C LEU A 454 26.22 -3.85 -11.76
N PRO A 455 26.76 -2.64 -11.99
CA PRO A 455 26.06 -1.41 -11.70
C PRO A 455 24.73 -1.40 -12.44
N LEU A 456 23.64 -1.04 -11.74
CA LEU A 456 22.31 -0.94 -12.33
C LEU A 456 21.98 0.48 -12.81
N LEU A 457 22.72 1.47 -12.35
CA LEU A 457 22.53 2.90 -12.63
C LEU A 457 23.78 3.50 -13.25
N ASN A 458 23.58 4.55 -14.03
CA ASN A 458 24.65 5.37 -14.60
C ASN A 458 24.23 6.86 -14.56
N PRO A 459 24.86 7.72 -13.71
CA PRO A 459 25.86 7.35 -12.71
C PRO A 459 25.32 6.44 -11.60
N ASP A 460 26.18 5.76 -10.88
CA ASP A 460 25.83 4.67 -9.94
C ASP A 460 25.65 5.10 -8.48
N ASN A 461 26.02 6.32 -8.14
CA ASN A 461 25.87 6.90 -6.82
C ASN A 461 25.04 8.19 -6.91
N LEU A 462 23.75 8.07 -6.64
CA LEU A 462 22.79 9.12 -6.83
C LEU A 462 22.18 9.58 -5.52
N HIS A 463 21.98 10.88 -5.42
CA HIS A 463 21.32 11.52 -4.28
C HIS A 463 20.13 12.33 -4.74
N ASN A 464 19.07 12.36 -3.95
CA ASN A 464 17.90 13.17 -4.24
C ASN A 464 17.28 13.74 -2.97
N ASN A 465 16.73 14.94 -3.08
CA ASN A 465 15.99 15.62 -2.05
C ASN A 465 14.56 15.84 -2.51
N PHE A 466 13.61 15.51 -1.64
CA PHE A 466 12.20 15.80 -1.82
C PHE A 466 11.73 16.65 -0.65
N SER A 467 11.10 17.76 -0.92
CA SER A 467 10.52 18.63 0.10
C SER A 467 9.06 18.93 -0.25
N GLY A 468 8.19 18.85 0.73
CA GLY A 468 6.77 19.11 0.56
C GLY A 468 6.20 19.97 1.67
N LEU A 469 5.32 20.90 1.30
CA LEU A 469 4.48 21.68 2.21
C LEU A 469 3.03 21.38 1.91
N TYR A 470 2.22 21.12 2.93
CA TYR A 470 0.80 20.79 2.76
C TYR A 470 -0.07 21.46 3.81
N ALA A 471 -1.32 21.69 3.42
CA ALA A 471 -2.36 22.17 4.31
C ALA A 471 -3.70 21.52 3.95
N GLN A 472 -4.54 21.28 4.96
CA GLN A 472 -5.93 20.85 4.80
C GLN A 472 -6.80 21.62 5.76
N ALA A 473 -7.92 22.14 5.25
CA ALA A 473 -9.00 22.72 6.04
C ALA A 473 -10.26 21.88 5.88
N GLU A 474 -10.90 21.55 7.00
CA GLU A 474 -12.23 20.99 7.05
C GLU A 474 -13.15 22.01 7.68
N ILE A 475 -14.24 22.36 6.99
CA ILE A 475 -15.14 23.43 7.37
C ILE A 475 -16.57 22.88 7.38
N ASP A 476 -17.22 22.89 8.53
CA ASP A 476 -18.63 22.56 8.63
C ASP A 476 -19.47 23.78 8.15
N LEU A 477 -19.89 23.73 6.86
CA LEU A 477 -20.71 24.78 6.26
C LEU A 477 -22.14 24.78 6.79
N HIS A 478 -22.62 23.60 7.18
CA HIS A 478 -23.91 23.37 7.83
C HIS A 478 -23.78 22.10 8.69
N SER A 479 -24.71 21.85 9.60
CA SER A 479 -24.71 20.64 10.43
C SER A 479 -24.68 19.33 9.63
N THR A 480 -25.15 19.37 8.38
CA THR A 480 -25.19 18.21 7.46
C THR A 480 -24.20 18.33 6.29
N LEU A 481 -23.46 19.43 6.16
CA LEU A 481 -22.61 19.69 4.99
C LEU A 481 -21.23 20.17 5.42
N ARG A 482 -20.21 19.38 5.09
CA ARG A 482 -18.80 19.67 5.33
C ARG A 482 -18.06 19.86 4.02
N PHE A 483 -17.24 20.90 3.96
CA PHE A 483 -16.26 21.10 2.90
C PHE A 483 -14.87 20.72 3.39
N VAL A 484 -14.11 20.00 2.56
CA VAL A 484 -12.70 19.66 2.81
C VAL A 484 -11.87 20.17 1.65
N GLY A 485 -10.97 21.11 1.93
CA GLY A 485 -10.00 21.63 0.97
C GLY A 485 -8.58 21.26 1.41
N ALA A 486 -7.76 20.73 0.53
CA ALA A 486 -6.34 20.48 0.80
C ALA A 486 -5.48 20.85 -0.40
N ALA A 487 -4.22 21.19 -0.13
CA ALA A 487 -3.24 21.48 -1.16
C ALA A 487 -1.85 21.09 -0.66
N ARG A 488 -1.01 20.61 -1.60
CA ARG A 488 0.39 20.30 -1.35
C ARG A 488 1.25 20.80 -2.49
N ILE A 489 2.42 21.31 -2.15
CA ILE A 489 3.47 21.69 -3.09
C ILE A 489 4.69 20.81 -2.78
N ASP A 490 5.17 20.09 -3.79
CA ASP A 490 6.34 19.24 -3.72
C ASP A 490 7.44 19.71 -4.66
N ARG A 491 8.68 19.73 -4.20
CA ARG A 491 9.87 20.04 -4.97
C ARG A 491 10.90 18.93 -4.84
N SER A 492 11.57 18.62 -5.94
CA SER A 492 12.63 17.60 -6.00
C SER A 492 13.77 18.06 -6.91
N THR A 493 14.94 17.39 -6.80
CA THR A 493 16.02 17.51 -7.78
C THR A 493 15.77 16.71 -9.06
N PHE A 494 14.78 15.80 -9.06
CA PHE A 494 14.46 14.92 -10.21
C PHE A 494 13.29 15.40 -11.06
N PHE A 495 12.48 16.30 -10.58
CA PHE A 495 11.31 16.79 -11.32
C PHE A 495 10.94 18.23 -10.92
N ASP A 496 10.23 18.91 -11.80
CA ASP A 496 9.70 20.26 -11.57
C ASP A 496 8.68 20.28 -10.43
N THR A 497 8.55 21.45 -9.79
CA THR A 497 7.60 21.67 -8.69
C THR A 497 6.20 21.20 -9.07
N GLN A 498 5.62 20.35 -8.23
CA GLN A 498 4.28 19.80 -8.39
C GLN A 498 3.31 20.41 -7.39
N PHE A 499 2.09 20.67 -7.86
CA PHE A 499 0.98 21.16 -7.03
C PHE A 499 -0.15 20.13 -7.04
N SER A 500 -0.57 19.68 -5.86
CA SER A 500 -1.59 18.64 -5.68
C SER A 500 -2.77 19.17 -4.85
N PRO A 501 -3.80 19.76 -5.49
CA PRO A 501 -5.02 20.20 -4.82
C PRO A 501 -5.99 19.03 -4.60
N LYS A 502 -6.82 19.16 -3.56
CA LYS A 502 -7.98 18.35 -3.26
C LYS A 502 -9.14 19.22 -2.80
N ALA A 503 -10.34 18.92 -3.28
CA ALA A 503 -11.58 19.47 -2.76
C ALA A 503 -12.60 18.34 -2.58
N ALA A 504 -13.32 18.34 -1.46
CA ALA A 504 -14.40 17.40 -1.24
C ALA A 504 -15.59 18.09 -0.56
N LEU A 505 -16.78 17.65 -0.94
CA LEU A 505 -18.03 17.95 -0.23
C LEU A 505 -18.56 16.65 0.37
N VAL A 506 -18.83 16.67 1.66
CA VAL A 506 -19.39 15.57 2.42
C VAL A 506 -20.75 16.00 2.94
N TYR A 507 -21.79 15.33 2.46
CA TYR A 507 -23.18 15.59 2.83
C TYR A 507 -23.73 14.43 3.65
N THR A 508 -24.07 14.71 4.91
CA THR A 508 -24.58 13.73 5.88
C THR A 508 -25.99 14.19 6.35
N PRO A 509 -27.03 13.91 5.56
CA PRO A 509 -28.41 14.33 5.90
C PRO A 509 -28.87 13.71 7.21
N GLU A 510 -28.46 12.49 7.50
CA GLU A 510 -28.72 11.73 8.70
C GLU A 510 -27.45 11.01 9.12
N ASP A 511 -27.24 10.72 10.38
CA ASP A 511 -26.02 10.06 10.92
C ASP A 511 -25.68 8.74 10.22
N ASN A 512 -26.67 8.10 9.58
CA ASN A 512 -26.53 6.81 8.92
C ASN A 512 -26.25 6.88 7.41
N HIS A 513 -26.30 8.06 6.79
CA HIS A 513 -26.15 8.23 5.36
C HIS A 513 -25.18 9.35 5.02
N THR A 514 -24.14 9.04 4.29
CA THR A 514 -23.13 10.01 3.85
C THR A 514 -22.92 9.92 2.36
N PHE A 515 -23.02 11.06 1.68
CA PHE A 515 -22.69 11.23 0.27
C PHE A 515 -21.43 12.08 0.14
N ARG A 516 -20.59 11.76 -0.82
CA ARG A 516 -19.33 12.43 -1.04
C ARG A 516 -19.12 12.75 -2.52
N LEU A 517 -18.67 13.97 -2.80
CA LEU A 517 -18.12 14.37 -4.07
C LEU A 517 -16.67 14.82 -3.84
N THR A 518 -15.72 14.29 -4.63
CA THR A 518 -14.30 14.58 -4.43
C THR A 518 -13.61 14.87 -5.75
N LEU A 519 -12.76 15.89 -5.75
CA LEU A 519 -11.85 16.25 -6.82
C LEU A 519 -10.42 16.22 -6.28
N ASN A 520 -9.54 15.44 -6.93
CA ASN A 520 -8.13 15.30 -6.52
C ASN A 520 -7.20 15.41 -7.73
N ARG A 521 -6.04 16.04 -7.54
CA ARG A 521 -4.89 15.88 -8.43
C ARG A 521 -3.77 15.15 -7.69
N SER A 522 -3.23 14.10 -8.31
CA SER A 522 -2.06 13.39 -7.82
C SER A 522 -0.97 13.31 -8.88
N PHE A 523 0.25 12.99 -8.43
CA PHE A 523 1.35 12.72 -9.34
C PHE A 523 2.19 11.53 -8.84
N LEU A 524 2.82 10.83 -9.79
CA LEU A 524 3.77 9.76 -9.55
C LEU A 524 5.15 10.21 -9.99
N ARG A 525 6.12 10.17 -9.08
CA ARG A 525 7.51 10.47 -9.39
C ARG A 525 8.17 9.34 -10.17
N PRO A 526 9.07 9.62 -11.11
CA PRO A 526 9.91 8.58 -11.70
C PRO A 526 10.84 7.98 -10.63
N SER A 527 11.17 6.69 -10.79
CA SER A 527 12.17 6.02 -9.96
C SER A 527 13.59 6.29 -10.48
N TYR A 528 14.59 5.98 -9.66
CA TYR A 528 15.99 6.04 -10.14
C TYR A 528 16.20 5.15 -11.36
N ALA A 529 15.55 3.98 -11.41
CA ALA A 529 15.62 3.09 -12.55
C ALA A 529 14.97 3.64 -13.81
N ASP A 530 13.92 4.45 -13.72
CA ASP A 530 13.33 5.09 -14.91
C ASP A 530 14.28 6.11 -15.53
N LEU A 531 14.98 6.85 -14.67
CA LEU A 531 15.86 7.94 -15.11
C LEU A 531 17.26 7.47 -15.51
N TYR A 532 17.86 6.57 -14.75
CA TYR A 532 19.30 6.30 -14.80
C TYR A 532 19.67 4.83 -14.95
N ARG A 533 18.74 3.95 -15.25
CA ARG A 533 19.03 2.52 -15.42
C ARG A 533 20.08 2.29 -16.49
N TYR A 534 21.00 1.36 -16.22
CA TYR A 534 22.02 0.88 -17.13
C TYR A 534 22.25 -0.62 -16.89
N SER A 535 21.41 -1.45 -17.49
CA SER A 535 21.45 -2.89 -17.23
C SER A 535 21.24 -3.72 -18.50
N PRO A 536 21.86 -4.89 -18.62
CA PRO A 536 21.59 -5.82 -19.73
C PRO A 536 20.09 -6.19 -19.75
N ALA A 537 19.53 -6.28 -20.97
CA ALA A 537 18.13 -6.69 -21.20
C ALA A 537 18.02 -8.10 -21.79
N GLY A 538 19.13 -8.78 -21.99
CA GLY A 538 19.22 -10.13 -22.56
C GLY A 538 20.59 -10.43 -23.10
N ALA A 539 20.77 -11.64 -23.67
CA ALA A 539 22.00 -12.02 -24.33
C ALA A 539 22.22 -11.21 -25.64
N PRO A 540 23.45 -10.97 -26.04
CA PRO A 540 23.76 -10.36 -27.32
C PRO A 540 23.13 -11.14 -28.49
N VAL A 541 22.72 -10.44 -29.55
CA VAL A 541 22.05 -11.00 -30.73
C VAL A 541 22.98 -10.90 -31.94
N ASN A 542 23.03 -11.98 -32.74
CA ASN A 542 23.74 -11.96 -33.99
C ASN A 542 22.91 -11.29 -35.09
N LEU A 543 23.29 -10.09 -35.49
CA LEU A 543 22.64 -9.32 -36.57
C LEU A 543 23.56 -9.07 -37.77
N ALA A 544 24.77 -9.62 -37.80
CA ALA A 544 25.76 -9.40 -38.87
C ALA A 544 25.27 -9.85 -40.25
N ALA A 545 24.68 -11.04 -40.35
CA ALA A 545 24.13 -11.57 -41.59
C ALA A 545 22.93 -10.72 -42.09
N LEU A 546 22.04 -10.29 -41.18
CA LEU A 546 20.89 -9.44 -41.50
C LEU A 546 21.35 -8.10 -42.06
N ASP A 547 22.33 -7.44 -41.41
CA ASP A 547 22.91 -6.17 -41.87
C ASP A 547 23.54 -6.29 -43.26
N SER A 548 24.30 -7.38 -43.50
CA SER A 548 24.91 -7.65 -44.79
C SER A 548 23.88 -7.86 -45.88
N THR A 549 22.82 -8.64 -45.59
CA THR A 549 21.75 -8.97 -46.55
C THR A 549 20.95 -7.72 -46.94
N ILE A 550 20.57 -6.91 -45.99
CA ILE A 550 19.80 -5.67 -46.25
C ILE A 550 20.66 -4.69 -47.06
N ALA A 551 21.89 -4.45 -46.61
CA ALA A 551 22.80 -3.53 -47.28
C ALA A 551 23.04 -3.91 -48.76
N SER A 552 23.28 -5.21 -49.06
CA SER A 552 23.47 -5.70 -50.41
C SER A 552 22.20 -5.70 -51.27
N LYS A 553 21.04 -6.05 -50.69
CA LYS A 553 19.76 -6.14 -51.42
C LYS A 553 19.23 -4.78 -51.85
N TYR A 554 19.41 -3.78 -51.03
CA TYR A 554 18.83 -2.44 -51.22
C TYR A 554 19.86 -1.38 -51.57
N ASP A 555 21.12 -1.77 -51.77
CA ASP A 555 22.24 -0.89 -52.08
C ASP A 555 22.39 0.29 -51.08
N VAL A 556 22.34 -0.02 -49.80
CA VAL A 556 22.46 0.96 -48.70
C VAL A 556 23.67 0.66 -47.82
N PRO A 557 24.29 1.70 -47.18
CA PRO A 557 25.39 1.45 -46.27
C PRO A 557 25.02 0.50 -45.12
N ARG A 558 25.97 -0.34 -44.69
CA ARG A 558 25.80 -1.17 -43.51
C ARG A 558 25.69 -0.35 -42.24
N LEU A 559 24.82 -0.77 -41.32
CA LEU A 559 24.72 -0.17 -39.97
C LEU A 559 25.87 -0.61 -39.04
N GLY A 560 26.76 -1.53 -39.49
CA GLY A 560 27.86 -2.03 -38.65
C GLY A 560 27.39 -2.99 -37.55
N LEU A 561 26.34 -3.77 -37.82
CA LEU A 561 25.86 -4.75 -36.86
C LEU A 561 26.75 -5.99 -36.84
N THR A 562 27.08 -6.44 -35.62
CA THR A 562 28.02 -7.55 -35.40
C THR A 562 27.28 -8.85 -35.09
N SER A 563 28.04 -9.94 -34.90
CA SER A 563 27.54 -11.22 -34.41
C SER A 563 27.13 -11.20 -32.94
N ALA A 564 27.37 -10.09 -32.20
CA ALA A 564 27.10 -9.97 -30.79
C ALA A 564 26.61 -8.54 -30.43
N VAL A 565 25.50 -8.11 -31.02
CA VAL A 565 24.87 -6.83 -30.72
C VAL A 565 24.25 -6.91 -29.33
N PRO A 566 24.69 -6.09 -28.35
CA PRO A 566 24.20 -6.15 -26.97
C PRO A 566 22.78 -5.64 -26.86
N GLN A 567 22.05 -6.15 -25.86
CA GLN A 567 20.71 -5.69 -25.49
C GLN A 567 20.76 -4.95 -24.16
N TRP A 568 20.22 -3.73 -24.11
CA TRP A 568 20.25 -2.88 -22.93
C TRP A 568 18.86 -2.38 -22.55
N ASN A 569 18.62 -2.34 -21.24
CA ASN A 569 17.54 -1.59 -20.61
C ASN A 569 18.14 -0.32 -20.01
N LEU A 570 17.89 0.79 -20.66
CA LEU A 570 18.46 2.09 -20.29
C LEU A 570 17.37 3.01 -19.72
N GLY A 571 17.75 3.84 -18.78
CA GLY A 571 16.88 4.90 -18.23
C GLY A 571 16.67 6.04 -19.24
N ASN A 572 15.69 6.88 -18.95
CA ASN A 572 15.41 8.10 -19.72
C ASN A 572 15.39 9.29 -18.77
N PRO A 573 16.46 10.12 -18.73
CA PRO A 573 16.53 11.28 -17.86
C PRO A 573 15.44 12.36 -18.12
N ASN A 574 14.79 12.30 -19.29
CA ASN A 574 13.75 13.26 -19.70
C ASN A 574 12.34 12.82 -19.29
N ILE A 575 12.20 11.71 -18.50
CA ILE A 575 10.90 11.26 -18.00
C ILE A 575 10.27 12.34 -17.12
N GLN A 576 9.08 12.78 -17.50
CA GLN A 576 8.25 13.65 -16.71
C GLN A 576 7.41 12.88 -15.71
N VAL A 577 6.96 13.55 -14.64
CA VAL A 577 6.02 12.98 -13.69
C VAL A 577 4.72 12.57 -14.37
N GLU A 578 4.21 11.39 -14.02
CA GLU A 578 2.85 10.99 -14.40
C GLU A 578 1.86 11.72 -13.50
N THR A 579 0.80 12.30 -14.05
CA THR A 579 -0.22 12.99 -13.25
C THR A 579 -1.60 12.38 -13.47
N ALA A 580 -2.46 12.48 -12.47
CA ALA A 580 -3.86 12.07 -12.55
C ALA A 580 -4.76 13.14 -11.96
N MET A 581 -5.83 13.50 -12.70
CA MET A 581 -6.97 14.23 -12.20
C MET A 581 -8.10 13.23 -11.96
N SER A 582 -8.61 13.15 -10.73
CA SER A 582 -9.62 12.21 -10.31
C SER A 582 -10.90 12.92 -9.87
N TYR A 583 -12.02 12.41 -10.32
CA TYR A 583 -13.37 12.82 -9.92
C TYR A 583 -14.04 11.61 -9.30
N GLU A 584 -14.56 11.76 -8.09
CA GLU A 584 -15.19 10.64 -7.37
C GLU A 584 -16.53 11.04 -6.77
N VAL A 585 -17.48 10.13 -6.85
CA VAL A 585 -18.74 10.16 -6.11
C VAL A 585 -18.79 8.95 -5.20
N GLY A 586 -19.19 9.13 -3.96
CA GLY A 586 -19.25 8.05 -2.99
C GLY A 586 -20.52 8.13 -2.13
N TYR A 587 -21.01 6.96 -1.75
CA TYR A 587 -22.07 6.79 -0.78
C TYR A 587 -21.64 5.77 0.28
N LYS A 588 -21.92 6.08 1.54
CA LYS A 588 -21.81 5.15 2.67
C LYS A 588 -23.13 5.21 3.45
N GLY A 589 -23.69 4.06 3.74
CA GLY A 589 -24.97 4.01 4.44
C GLY A 589 -25.13 2.83 5.35
N ILE A 590 -25.76 3.04 6.50
CA ILE A 590 -26.21 2.02 7.46
C ILE A 590 -27.70 1.86 7.27
N ILE A 591 -28.11 0.75 6.62
CA ILE A 591 -29.51 0.46 6.33
C ILE A 591 -30.02 -0.55 7.36
N ASN A 592 -31.14 -0.23 8.03
CA ASN A 592 -31.79 -1.11 9.00
C ASN A 592 -30.84 -1.62 10.13
N LYS A 593 -29.83 -0.85 10.48
CA LYS A 593 -28.81 -1.16 11.52
C LYS A 593 -27.91 -2.38 11.22
N ASP A 594 -28.25 -3.23 10.27
CA ASP A 594 -27.55 -4.50 10.02
C ASP A 594 -26.82 -4.55 8.68
N PHE A 595 -27.10 -3.60 7.80
CA PHE A 595 -26.45 -3.49 6.48
C PHE A 595 -25.58 -2.24 6.45
N PHE A 596 -24.28 -2.41 6.28
CA PHE A 596 -23.38 -1.33 5.93
C PHE A 596 -23.03 -1.43 4.44
N VAL A 597 -23.41 -0.41 3.68
CA VAL A 597 -23.23 -0.38 2.22
C VAL A 597 -22.30 0.75 1.83
N THR A 598 -21.39 0.48 0.91
CA THR A 598 -20.54 1.48 0.28
C THR A 598 -20.64 1.38 -1.23
N VAL A 599 -20.75 2.52 -1.91
CA VAL A 599 -20.73 2.61 -3.38
C VAL A 599 -19.83 3.77 -3.76
N ASP A 600 -18.80 3.49 -4.54
CA ASP A 600 -17.86 4.50 -5.02
C ASP A 600 -17.76 4.41 -6.55
N GLY A 601 -17.97 5.53 -7.24
CA GLY A 601 -17.73 5.69 -8.67
C GLY A 601 -16.58 6.66 -8.89
N TYR A 602 -15.70 6.40 -9.86
CA TYR A 602 -14.57 7.27 -10.15
C TYR A 602 -14.27 7.40 -11.64
N LEU A 603 -13.72 8.57 -12.00
CA LEU A 603 -13.16 8.89 -13.31
C LEU A 603 -11.76 9.46 -13.09
N ASN A 604 -10.75 8.89 -13.73
CA ASN A 604 -9.36 9.34 -13.65
C ASN A 604 -8.87 9.70 -15.05
N ARG A 605 -8.35 10.91 -15.21
CA ARG A 605 -7.64 11.31 -16.42
C ARG A 605 -6.14 11.38 -16.11
N ARG A 606 -5.38 10.45 -16.68
CA ARG A 606 -3.92 10.37 -16.53
C ARG A 606 -3.21 11.01 -17.70
N THR A 607 -2.17 11.76 -17.41
CA THR A 607 -1.31 12.38 -18.43
C THR A 607 0.15 12.01 -18.15
N ASN A 608 0.98 12.01 -19.19
CA ASN A 608 2.39 11.60 -19.09
C ASN A 608 2.59 10.23 -18.46
N PHE A 609 1.72 9.26 -18.82
CA PHE A 609 1.80 7.91 -18.26
C PHE A 609 3.20 7.32 -18.47
N ILE A 610 3.85 6.91 -17.38
CA ILE A 610 5.19 6.32 -17.44
C ILE A 610 5.04 4.85 -17.84
N SER A 611 5.51 4.51 -19.05
CA SER A 611 5.45 3.15 -19.57
C SER A 611 6.41 2.21 -18.86
N VAL A 612 6.17 0.92 -19.02
CA VAL A 612 7.25 -0.08 -18.87
C VAL A 612 8.34 0.19 -19.93
N PRO A 613 9.59 -0.29 -19.74
CA PRO A 613 10.59 -0.22 -20.81
C PRO A 613 10.07 -0.89 -22.09
N LEU A 614 9.86 -0.09 -23.10
CA LEU A 614 9.35 -0.52 -24.40
C LEU A 614 10.47 -0.54 -25.44
N GLY A 615 10.32 -1.39 -26.45
CA GLY A 615 11.08 -1.26 -27.69
C GLY A 615 10.71 0.04 -28.39
N GLY A 616 11.70 0.71 -28.95
CA GLY A 616 11.55 2.04 -29.52
C GLY A 616 12.23 3.10 -28.64
N LEU A 617 12.88 4.06 -29.27
CA LEU A 617 13.77 4.99 -28.59
C LEU A 617 13.02 6.20 -28.08
N ALA A 618 13.54 6.79 -27.01
CA ALA A 618 13.36 8.19 -26.73
C ALA A 618 14.31 8.94 -27.70
N PRO A 619 13.85 9.53 -28.78
CA PRO A 619 14.72 10.05 -29.84
C PRO A 619 15.63 11.20 -29.40
N ASP A 620 15.30 11.82 -28.28
CA ASP A 620 16.01 12.91 -27.62
C ASP A 620 17.14 12.42 -26.69
N VAL A 621 17.19 11.13 -26.35
CA VAL A 621 18.19 10.55 -25.43
C VAL A 621 19.17 9.62 -26.14
N TYR A 622 18.72 8.84 -27.13
CA TYR A 622 19.53 7.85 -27.85
C TYR A 622 19.40 8.06 -29.35
N THR A 623 20.53 8.05 -30.06
CA THR A 623 20.55 8.20 -31.52
C THR A 623 20.12 6.90 -32.18
N PRO A 624 18.97 6.86 -32.89
CA PRO A 624 18.56 5.72 -33.68
C PRO A 624 19.58 5.38 -34.78
N ARG A 625 19.86 4.08 -34.98
CA ARG A 625 20.56 3.63 -36.19
C ARG A 625 19.55 3.23 -37.25
N ARG A 626 19.60 3.90 -38.39
CA ARG A 626 18.65 3.72 -39.49
C ARG A 626 19.40 3.57 -40.80
N TYR A 627 18.87 2.75 -41.70
CA TYR A 627 19.40 2.66 -43.08
C TYR A 627 19.10 3.97 -43.82
N GLU A 628 20.02 4.37 -44.66
CA GLU A 628 19.82 5.54 -45.52
C GLU A 628 18.62 5.32 -46.45
N ASN A 629 17.89 6.39 -46.73
CA ASN A 629 16.74 6.40 -47.64
C ASN A 629 15.61 5.40 -47.30
N GLU A 630 15.55 4.85 -46.04
CA GLU A 630 14.52 3.88 -45.64
C GLU A 630 13.10 4.36 -45.87
N GLN A 631 12.87 5.66 -45.68
CA GLN A 631 11.52 6.25 -45.87
C GLN A 631 11.16 6.44 -47.34
N ALA A 632 12.12 6.56 -48.21
CA ALA A 632 11.95 6.74 -49.65
C ALA A 632 11.84 5.41 -50.41
N ASN A 633 12.33 4.31 -49.83
CA ASN A 633 12.33 3.01 -50.43
C ASN A 633 11.22 2.13 -49.82
N ALA A 634 10.12 2.00 -50.53
CA ALA A 634 8.94 1.26 -50.04
C ALA A 634 9.20 -0.23 -49.80
N GLU A 635 10.09 -0.86 -50.60
CA GLU A 635 10.44 -2.29 -50.44
C GLU A 635 11.30 -2.49 -49.20
N LEU A 636 12.31 -1.63 -48.98
CA LEU A 636 13.15 -1.63 -47.80
C LEU A 636 12.30 -1.40 -46.55
N LYS A 637 11.41 -0.41 -46.59
CA LYS A 637 10.50 -0.14 -45.50
C LYS A 637 9.62 -1.32 -45.13
N ASN A 638 9.01 -1.99 -46.15
CA ASN A 638 8.18 -3.18 -45.93
C ASN A 638 9.00 -4.34 -45.33
N GLU A 639 10.23 -4.53 -45.75
CA GLU A 639 11.14 -5.55 -45.20
C GLU A 639 11.50 -5.22 -43.77
N LEU A 640 11.88 -3.99 -43.50
CA LEU A 640 12.17 -3.50 -42.15
C LEU A 640 10.92 -3.57 -41.25
N ASP A 641 9.75 -3.28 -41.75
CA ASP A 641 8.48 -3.43 -40.98
C ASP A 641 8.18 -4.89 -40.61
N LYS A 642 8.58 -5.87 -41.45
CA LYS A 642 8.47 -7.29 -41.09
C LYS A 642 9.46 -7.74 -40.03
N ILE A 643 10.67 -7.18 -40.07
CA ILE A 643 11.75 -7.43 -39.10
C ILE A 643 11.54 -6.61 -37.84
N ASN A 644 10.86 -5.49 -37.95
CA ASN A 644 10.90 -4.29 -37.13
C ASN A 644 10.37 -4.44 -35.70
N ARG A 645 9.35 -5.24 -35.49
CA ARG A 645 8.65 -5.27 -34.17
C ARG A 645 9.52 -5.82 -33.04
N LEU A 646 10.66 -6.42 -33.32
CA LEU A 646 11.56 -7.05 -32.36
C LEU A 646 12.93 -6.40 -32.26
N PHE A 647 13.46 -5.79 -33.34
CA PHE A 647 14.85 -5.33 -33.39
C PHE A 647 15.03 -3.91 -33.88
N TYR A 648 14.51 -3.59 -35.05
CA TYR A 648 14.90 -2.38 -35.76
C TYR A 648 14.53 -1.09 -35.00
N ASP A 649 13.35 -1.04 -34.42
CA ASP A 649 12.91 0.10 -33.59
C ASP A 649 13.72 0.27 -32.30
N ARG A 650 14.41 -0.79 -31.89
CA ARG A 650 15.25 -0.81 -30.69
C ARG A 650 16.72 -0.50 -31.03
N LEU A 651 17.09 -0.48 -32.32
CA LEU A 651 18.46 -0.34 -32.74
C LEU A 651 18.92 1.12 -32.59
N ALA A 652 19.96 1.32 -31.79
CA ALA A 652 20.51 2.63 -31.48
C ALA A 652 22.03 2.59 -31.34
N THR A 653 22.61 3.77 -31.20
CA THR A 653 24.00 3.99 -30.81
C THR A 653 24.10 4.24 -29.32
N ILE A 654 24.95 3.50 -28.64
CA ILE A 654 25.27 3.80 -27.22
C ILE A 654 26.17 5.05 -27.22
N PRO A 655 25.78 6.16 -26.56
CA PRO A 655 26.52 7.43 -26.62
C PRO A 655 27.98 7.27 -26.12
N ALA A 656 28.19 6.49 -25.07
CA ALA A 656 29.51 6.30 -24.45
C ALA A 656 30.52 5.55 -25.32
N THR A 657 30.07 4.66 -26.22
CA THR A 657 30.98 3.77 -26.98
C THR A 657 30.85 3.91 -28.50
N GLY A 658 29.82 4.59 -29.00
CA GLY A 658 29.47 4.66 -30.41
C GLY A 658 29.00 3.30 -31.00
N ALA A 659 28.91 2.26 -30.22
CA ALA A 659 28.54 0.91 -30.63
C ALA A 659 27.02 0.78 -30.89
N ALA A 660 26.67 -0.14 -31.81
CA ALA A 660 25.30 -0.53 -32.04
C ALA A 660 24.76 -1.35 -30.85
N ALA A 661 23.54 -1.09 -30.45
CA ALA A 661 22.84 -1.85 -29.41
C ALA A 661 21.34 -1.89 -29.66
N LEU A 662 20.68 -2.91 -29.11
CA LEU A 662 19.22 -2.98 -28.99
C LEU A 662 18.81 -2.41 -27.65
N ILE A 663 18.07 -1.29 -27.65
CA ILE A 663 17.72 -0.55 -26.44
C ILE A 663 16.22 -0.64 -26.19
N ILE A 664 15.85 -0.87 -24.92
CA ILE A 664 14.53 -0.62 -24.37
C ILE A 664 14.64 0.48 -23.32
N THR A 665 13.67 1.37 -23.28
CA THR A 665 13.66 2.52 -22.35
C THR A 665 12.22 2.89 -21.97
N PRO A 666 11.98 3.39 -20.73
CA PRO A 666 10.68 3.94 -20.38
C PRO A 666 10.42 5.27 -21.09
N LYS A 667 9.15 5.57 -21.34
CA LYS A 667 8.68 6.80 -21.97
C LYS A 667 7.44 7.32 -21.28
N ASN A 668 7.18 8.62 -21.40
CA ASN A 668 5.86 9.14 -21.17
C ASN A 668 4.98 8.86 -22.39
N ILE A 669 3.83 8.26 -22.15
CA ILE A 669 2.86 7.92 -23.19
C ILE A 669 1.56 8.69 -22.90
N GLY A 670 1.02 9.34 -23.87
CA GLY A 670 -0.25 10.01 -24.03
C GLY A 670 -1.17 10.20 -22.83
N VAL A 671 -2.46 10.13 -23.10
CA VAL A 671 -3.53 10.33 -22.13
C VAL A 671 -4.34 9.05 -21.98
N ILE A 672 -4.57 8.63 -20.73
CA ILE A 672 -5.39 7.49 -20.39
C ILE A 672 -6.57 7.96 -19.53
N ASN A 673 -7.77 7.61 -19.94
CA ASN A 673 -8.97 7.80 -19.14
C ASN A 673 -9.37 6.46 -18.53
N GLU A 674 -9.52 6.43 -17.20
CA GLU A 674 -9.99 5.26 -16.45
C GLU A 674 -11.30 5.59 -15.76
N TYR A 675 -12.16 4.61 -15.67
CA TYR A 675 -13.41 4.71 -14.91
C TYR A 675 -13.70 3.41 -14.20
N GLY A 676 -14.40 3.49 -13.10
CA GLY A 676 -14.77 2.30 -12.36
C GLY A 676 -15.84 2.53 -11.32
N VAL A 677 -16.36 1.41 -10.85
CA VAL A 677 -17.37 1.34 -9.79
C VAL A 677 -16.93 0.29 -8.78
N GLU A 678 -17.07 0.62 -7.50
CA GLU A 678 -16.76 -0.25 -6.37
C GLU A 678 -18.00 -0.32 -5.46
N ILE A 679 -18.43 -1.52 -5.13
CA ILE A 679 -19.59 -1.76 -4.27
C ILE A 679 -19.13 -2.68 -3.14
N GLY A 680 -19.44 -2.32 -1.90
CA GLY A 680 -19.20 -3.14 -0.72
C GLY A 680 -20.44 -3.26 0.14
N LEU A 681 -20.67 -4.44 0.69
CA LEU A 681 -21.76 -4.77 1.59
C LEU A 681 -21.21 -5.57 2.77
N ASN A 682 -21.50 -5.11 3.99
CA ASN A 682 -21.39 -5.91 5.21
C ASN A 682 -22.79 -6.11 5.77
N TYR A 683 -23.21 -7.37 5.92
CA TYR A 683 -24.48 -7.74 6.51
C TYR A 683 -24.26 -8.54 7.80
N TYR A 684 -24.58 -7.91 8.92
CA TYR A 684 -24.52 -8.50 10.25
C TYR A 684 -25.79 -9.33 10.50
N ILE A 685 -25.75 -10.62 10.10
CA ILE A 685 -26.91 -11.52 10.15
C ILE A 685 -27.39 -11.71 11.60
N MET A 686 -26.43 -11.88 12.50
CA MET A 686 -26.62 -11.95 13.95
C MET A 686 -25.32 -11.63 14.67
N ASN A 687 -25.35 -11.49 15.99
CA ASN A 687 -24.11 -11.28 16.75
C ASN A 687 -23.15 -12.45 16.55
N GLY A 688 -21.96 -12.15 16.04
CA GLY A 688 -20.92 -13.12 15.68
C GLY A 688 -21.00 -13.66 14.26
N LEU A 689 -22.03 -13.35 13.44
CA LEU A 689 -22.12 -13.83 12.06
C LEU A 689 -22.24 -12.66 11.08
N LEU A 690 -21.19 -12.49 10.27
CA LEU A 690 -21.05 -11.44 9.26
C LEU A 690 -20.97 -12.06 7.86
N PHE A 691 -21.82 -11.56 6.96
CA PHE A 691 -21.70 -11.78 5.53
C PHE A 691 -21.12 -10.52 4.88
N GLN A 692 -20.14 -10.71 4.01
CA GLN A 692 -19.51 -9.64 3.23
C GLN A 692 -19.60 -9.94 1.75
N ALA A 693 -19.90 -8.93 0.95
CA ALA A 693 -19.86 -9.05 -0.50
C ALA A 693 -19.28 -7.77 -1.08
N ASN A 694 -18.39 -7.89 -2.06
CA ASN A 694 -17.94 -6.75 -2.81
C ASN A 694 -17.70 -7.06 -4.29
N TYR A 695 -17.83 -6.01 -5.08
CA TYR A 695 -17.62 -6.01 -6.51
C TYR A 695 -16.82 -4.77 -6.91
N SER A 696 -15.92 -4.94 -7.87
CA SER A 696 -15.15 -3.84 -8.45
C SER A 696 -15.06 -4.00 -9.96
N HIS A 697 -15.37 -2.91 -10.68
CA HIS A 697 -15.22 -2.81 -12.12
C HIS A 697 -14.20 -1.75 -12.49
N LEU A 698 -13.38 -2.03 -13.50
CA LEU A 698 -12.39 -1.13 -14.09
C LEU A 698 -12.53 -1.14 -15.61
N GLY A 699 -12.75 0.05 -16.21
CA GLY A 699 -12.66 0.30 -17.63
C GLY A 699 -11.63 1.38 -17.95
N PHE A 700 -11.16 1.42 -19.19
CA PHE A 700 -10.18 2.43 -19.61
C PHE A 700 -10.30 2.71 -21.12
N THR A 701 -9.80 3.89 -21.54
CA THR A 701 -9.57 4.27 -22.94
C THR A 701 -8.24 5.01 -23.05
N VAL A 702 -7.54 4.87 -24.18
CA VAL A 702 -6.29 5.57 -24.49
C VAL A 702 -6.56 6.56 -25.62
N GLU A 703 -6.22 7.84 -25.44
CA GLU A 703 -6.49 8.91 -26.42
C GLU A 703 -5.47 8.96 -27.55
N GLU A 704 -4.35 8.25 -27.44
CA GLU A 704 -3.26 8.27 -28.43
C GLU A 704 -3.31 7.08 -29.37
N ASN A 705 -3.20 7.34 -30.70
CA ASN A 705 -3.21 6.32 -31.75
C ASN A 705 -1.81 5.79 -32.13
N SER A 706 -0.77 6.00 -31.30
CA SER A 706 0.55 5.44 -31.56
C SER A 706 0.55 3.91 -31.42
N LEU A 707 1.42 3.23 -32.17
CA LEU A 707 1.61 1.77 -32.03
C LEU A 707 2.02 1.36 -30.61
N GLN A 708 2.67 2.26 -29.89
CA GLN A 708 3.04 2.05 -28.50
C GLN A 708 1.84 2.20 -27.56
N ALA A 709 0.97 3.18 -27.81
CA ALA A 709 -0.26 3.39 -27.04
C ALA A 709 -1.22 2.21 -27.19
N GLN A 710 -1.30 1.58 -28.35
CA GLN A 710 -2.14 0.39 -28.59
C GLN A 710 -1.71 -0.86 -27.78
N LYS A 711 -0.48 -0.87 -27.24
CA LYS A 711 0.03 -1.95 -26.38
C LYS A 711 -0.16 -1.68 -24.89
N ILE A 712 -0.78 -0.57 -24.53
CA ILE A 712 -1.06 -0.25 -23.13
C ILE A 712 -2.30 -1.04 -22.69
N VAL A 713 -2.09 -1.91 -21.71
CA VAL A 713 -3.16 -2.66 -21.06
C VAL A 713 -3.08 -2.40 -19.56
N PRO A 714 -4.21 -2.45 -18.82
CA PRO A 714 -4.22 -2.15 -17.40
C PRO A 714 -3.45 -3.15 -16.54
N ASN A 715 -3.10 -4.33 -17.05
CA ASN A 715 -2.49 -5.42 -16.29
C ASN A 715 -3.29 -5.75 -15.01
N ALA A 716 -4.59 -5.58 -15.08
CA ALA A 716 -5.52 -5.79 -13.98
C ALA A 716 -6.83 -6.33 -14.54
N SER A 717 -7.49 -7.15 -13.75
CA SER A 717 -8.80 -7.69 -14.14
C SER A 717 -9.86 -6.59 -14.20
N PRO A 718 -10.69 -6.57 -15.27
CA PRO A 718 -11.81 -5.62 -15.37
C PRO A 718 -12.88 -5.86 -14.32
N ASN A 719 -13.09 -7.10 -13.85
CA ASN A 719 -14.09 -7.40 -12.83
C ASN A 719 -13.53 -8.30 -11.74
N ARG A 720 -13.76 -7.92 -10.50
CA ARG A 720 -13.38 -8.68 -9.30
C ARG A 720 -14.56 -8.81 -8.36
N TYR A 721 -14.72 -10.00 -7.80
CA TYR A 721 -15.80 -10.38 -6.90
C TYR A 721 -15.20 -10.99 -5.63
N ASN A 722 -15.69 -10.59 -4.47
CA ASN A 722 -15.37 -11.24 -3.21
C ASN A 722 -16.65 -11.47 -2.41
N PHE A 723 -16.76 -12.65 -1.83
CA PHE A 723 -17.82 -13.02 -0.90
C PHE A 723 -17.18 -13.65 0.33
N GLY A 724 -17.62 -13.22 1.50
CA GLY A 724 -17.13 -13.71 2.78
C GLY A 724 -18.27 -14.06 3.70
N LEU A 725 -18.13 -15.16 4.44
CA LEU A 725 -18.99 -15.49 5.58
C LEU A 725 -18.08 -15.75 6.77
N GLN A 726 -18.28 -14.98 7.85
CA GLN A 726 -17.43 -15.05 9.04
C GLN A 726 -18.30 -15.27 10.27
N TYR A 727 -17.94 -16.26 11.06
CA TYR A 727 -18.49 -16.54 12.38
C TYR A 727 -17.41 -16.35 13.43
N ASP A 728 -17.68 -15.51 14.44
CA ASP A 728 -16.78 -15.22 15.55
C ASP A 728 -17.61 -15.08 16.82
N LYS A 729 -17.70 -16.12 17.61
CA LYS A 729 -18.41 -16.12 18.87
C LYS A 729 -17.95 -17.27 19.77
N ASP A 730 -17.96 -17.01 21.09
CA ASP A 730 -17.68 -18.01 22.13
C ASP A 730 -16.34 -18.74 21.93
N GLY A 731 -15.31 -18.01 21.46
CA GLY A 731 -13.97 -18.56 21.20
C GLY A 731 -13.84 -19.38 19.92
N ILE A 732 -14.93 -19.54 19.15
CA ILE A 732 -14.94 -20.21 17.85
C ILE A 732 -14.89 -19.16 16.74
N GLU A 733 -13.95 -19.30 15.83
CA GLU A 733 -13.81 -18.47 14.63
C GLU A 733 -13.87 -19.37 13.39
N ILE A 734 -14.74 -19.05 12.44
CA ILE A 734 -14.82 -19.77 11.15
C ILE A 734 -15.03 -18.73 10.06
N GLY A 735 -14.28 -18.84 8.97
CA GLY A 735 -14.43 -17.98 7.81
C GLY A 735 -14.35 -18.75 6.51
N VAL A 736 -15.20 -18.38 5.58
CA VAL A 736 -15.17 -18.80 4.18
C VAL A 736 -15.07 -17.57 3.32
N GLN A 737 -14.12 -17.54 2.41
CA GLN A 737 -13.95 -16.45 1.44
C GLN A 737 -13.93 -17.03 0.04
N VAL A 738 -14.70 -16.44 -0.87
CA VAL A 738 -14.73 -16.76 -2.30
C VAL A 738 -14.26 -15.54 -3.06
N ARG A 739 -13.21 -15.69 -3.87
CA ARG A 739 -12.67 -14.63 -4.73
C ARG A 739 -12.79 -15.05 -6.20
N GLY A 740 -13.41 -14.18 -7.00
CA GLY A 740 -13.52 -14.31 -8.45
C GLY A 740 -12.76 -13.18 -9.16
N VAL A 741 -11.97 -13.52 -10.16
CA VAL A 741 -11.19 -12.59 -10.99
C VAL A 741 -11.40 -12.97 -12.43
N THR A 742 -11.91 -12.05 -13.27
CA THR A 742 -12.06 -12.29 -14.71
C THR A 742 -10.71 -12.22 -15.42
N GLY A 743 -10.56 -12.94 -16.52
CA GLY A 743 -9.32 -13.00 -17.28
C GLY A 743 -8.95 -11.64 -17.89
N PHE A 744 -7.63 -11.40 -18.05
CA PHE A 744 -7.11 -10.13 -18.57
C PHE A 744 -5.77 -10.30 -19.28
N GLU A 745 -5.45 -9.33 -20.13
CA GLU A 745 -4.14 -9.27 -20.78
C GLU A 745 -3.10 -8.69 -19.84
N TRP A 746 -1.89 -9.24 -19.90
CA TRP A 746 -0.72 -8.80 -19.17
C TRP A 746 0.40 -8.43 -20.16
N VAL A 747 0.90 -7.19 -20.05
CA VAL A 747 2.00 -6.67 -20.84
C VAL A 747 2.98 -5.94 -19.93
N ALA A 748 4.08 -6.58 -19.59
CA ALA A 748 5.11 -5.99 -18.74
C ALA A 748 6.51 -6.48 -19.20
N GLY A 749 7.12 -5.73 -20.10
CA GLY A 749 8.46 -6.04 -20.62
C GLY A 749 8.52 -7.39 -21.33
N LEU A 750 9.32 -8.33 -20.81
CA LEU A 750 9.47 -9.68 -21.40
C LEU A 750 8.23 -10.57 -21.20
N PHE A 751 7.40 -10.26 -20.25
CA PHE A 751 6.22 -11.05 -19.89
C PHE A 751 4.97 -10.45 -20.53
N GLN A 752 4.50 -11.08 -21.61
CA GLN A 752 3.31 -10.65 -22.34
C GLN A 752 2.44 -11.87 -22.62
N GLY A 753 1.19 -11.84 -22.20
CA GLY A 753 0.24 -12.93 -22.39
C GLY A 753 -1.05 -12.71 -21.65
N TYR A 754 -1.85 -13.76 -21.56
CA TYR A 754 -3.18 -13.71 -20.96
C TYR A 754 -3.19 -14.42 -19.60
N VAL A 755 -3.73 -13.77 -18.57
CA VAL A 755 -4.04 -14.36 -17.27
C VAL A 755 -5.48 -14.87 -17.33
N PRO A 756 -5.70 -16.20 -17.27
CA PRO A 756 -7.05 -16.77 -17.30
C PRO A 756 -7.87 -16.37 -16.08
N GLU A 757 -9.17 -16.37 -16.21
CA GLU A 757 -10.07 -16.20 -15.07
C GLU A 757 -9.88 -17.30 -14.02
N TYR A 758 -10.04 -16.94 -12.75
CA TYR A 758 -9.99 -17.89 -11.65
C TYR A 758 -10.97 -17.55 -10.53
N TRP A 759 -11.45 -18.62 -9.90
CA TRP A 759 -12.24 -18.53 -8.68
C TRP A 759 -11.52 -19.34 -7.60
N LEU A 760 -11.35 -18.74 -6.44
CA LEU A 760 -10.65 -19.33 -5.30
C LEU A 760 -11.58 -19.36 -4.11
N VAL A 761 -11.51 -20.44 -3.36
CA VAL A 761 -12.20 -20.60 -2.07
C VAL A 761 -11.13 -20.74 -1.00
N ASN A 762 -11.17 -19.86 0.00
CA ASN A 762 -10.30 -19.88 1.16
C ASN A 762 -11.13 -20.23 2.40
N LEU A 763 -10.56 -21.04 3.29
CA LEU A 763 -11.16 -21.38 4.58
C LEU A 763 -10.21 -21.01 5.70
N ASN A 764 -10.76 -20.51 6.78
CA ASN A 764 -10.04 -20.34 8.05
C ASN A 764 -10.92 -20.82 9.20
N ALA A 765 -10.28 -21.38 10.21
CA ALA A 765 -10.92 -21.78 11.45
C ALA A 765 -9.98 -21.51 12.63
N GLY A 766 -10.54 -21.12 13.76
CA GLY A 766 -9.81 -20.88 15.00
C GLY A 766 -10.63 -21.30 16.20
N TYR A 767 -9.94 -21.74 17.25
CA TYR A 767 -10.55 -22.07 18.52
C TYR A 767 -9.66 -21.58 19.67
N SER A 768 -10.23 -20.76 20.54
CA SER A 768 -9.60 -20.32 21.78
C SER A 768 -9.87 -21.37 22.86
N ILE A 769 -8.88 -22.19 23.15
CA ILE A 769 -8.95 -23.27 24.19
C ILE A 769 -9.07 -22.61 25.56
N SER A 770 -8.32 -21.52 25.75
CA SER A 770 -8.40 -20.64 26.92
C SER A 770 -8.04 -19.22 26.46
N PRO A 771 -8.15 -18.18 27.31
CA PRO A 771 -7.69 -16.82 26.97
C PRO A 771 -6.20 -16.77 26.54
N GLU A 772 -5.40 -17.71 27.05
CA GLU A 772 -3.96 -17.79 26.81
C GLU A 772 -3.62 -18.62 25.58
N ILE A 773 -4.47 -19.58 25.17
CA ILE A 773 -4.14 -20.58 24.15
C ILE A 773 -5.16 -20.56 23.03
N LYS A 774 -4.69 -20.26 21.82
CA LYS A 774 -5.49 -20.32 20.60
C LYS A 774 -4.83 -21.21 19.55
N VAL A 775 -5.62 -22.05 18.92
CA VAL A 775 -5.24 -22.82 17.72
C VAL A 775 -6.04 -22.32 16.54
N SER A 776 -5.38 -22.08 15.41
CA SER A 776 -6.07 -21.66 14.18
C SER A 776 -5.44 -22.30 12.95
N GLY A 777 -6.19 -22.38 11.86
CA GLY A 777 -5.72 -22.89 10.58
C GLY A 777 -6.33 -22.12 9.43
N THR A 778 -5.59 -22.05 8.33
CA THR A 778 -6.03 -21.42 7.09
C THR A 778 -5.70 -22.33 5.92
N ILE A 779 -6.62 -22.43 4.99
CA ILE A 779 -6.43 -23.14 3.72
C ILE A 779 -6.76 -22.16 2.59
N PHE A 780 -5.74 -21.70 1.90
CA PHE A 780 -5.92 -20.94 0.66
C PHE A 780 -6.15 -21.89 -0.50
N ASN A 781 -7.07 -21.50 -1.41
CA ASN A 781 -7.37 -22.26 -2.61
C ASN A 781 -7.75 -23.73 -2.32
N VAL A 782 -8.79 -23.93 -1.52
CA VAL A 782 -9.26 -25.27 -1.06
C VAL A 782 -9.47 -26.24 -2.23
N LEU A 783 -9.93 -25.73 -3.36
CA LEU A 783 -10.21 -26.52 -4.57
C LEU A 783 -8.95 -26.92 -5.36
N ASP A 784 -7.77 -26.54 -4.87
CA ASP A 784 -6.47 -26.79 -5.52
C ASP A 784 -6.41 -26.39 -7.00
N ARG A 785 -7.07 -25.27 -7.34
CA ARG A 785 -7.04 -24.76 -8.72
C ARG A 785 -5.64 -24.23 -9.02
N ARG A 786 -4.90 -24.91 -9.85
CA ARG A 786 -3.59 -24.42 -10.33
C ARG A 786 -3.79 -23.21 -11.25
N HIS A 787 -3.22 -22.09 -10.89
CA HIS A 787 -3.36 -20.82 -11.59
C HIS A 787 -2.14 -19.95 -11.40
N TYR A 788 -1.99 -18.92 -12.21
CA TYR A 788 -1.07 -17.81 -11.97
C TYR A 788 -1.86 -16.50 -11.98
N GLN A 789 -1.41 -15.54 -11.18
CA GLN A 789 -2.09 -14.26 -11.02
C GLN A 789 -1.40 -13.12 -11.80
N ILE A 790 -0.17 -13.35 -12.23
CA ILE A 790 0.63 -12.48 -13.07
C ILE A 790 1.29 -13.34 -14.14
N PHE A 791 1.29 -12.88 -15.41
CA PHE A 791 1.93 -13.65 -16.47
C PHE A 791 3.45 -13.71 -16.26
N GLY A 792 4.02 -14.89 -16.24
CA GLY A 792 5.42 -15.12 -15.85
C GLY A 792 5.64 -15.43 -14.37
N GLY A 793 4.61 -15.28 -13.53
CA GLY A 793 4.65 -15.59 -12.12
C GLY A 793 4.60 -17.08 -11.79
N THR A 794 4.69 -17.37 -10.51
CA THR A 794 4.60 -18.73 -9.97
C THR A 794 3.22 -19.33 -10.21
N ILE A 795 3.16 -20.63 -10.51
CA ILE A 795 1.90 -21.39 -10.51
C ILE A 795 1.52 -21.67 -9.06
N LEU A 796 0.42 -21.07 -8.65
CA LEU A 796 -0.14 -21.19 -7.32
C LEU A 796 -1.07 -22.40 -7.24
N GLN A 797 -1.06 -23.06 -6.08
CA GLN A 797 -1.90 -24.21 -5.76
C GLN A 797 -2.41 -24.08 -4.32
N ARG A 798 -3.13 -25.06 -3.81
CA ARG A 798 -3.59 -25.09 -2.42
C ARG A 798 -2.41 -24.91 -1.46
N MET A 799 -2.64 -24.16 -0.37
CA MET A 799 -1.68 -23.94 0.69
C MET A 799 -2.42 -23.92 2.04
N ALA A 800 -2.14 -24.92 2.86
CA ALA A 800 -2.69 -25.08 4.20
C ALA A 800 -1.63 -24.77 5.26
N SER A 801 -2.05 -24.17 6.36
CA SER A 801 -1.21 -23.96 7.54
C SER A 801 -2.01 -24.03 8.83
N MET A 802 -1.32 -24.35 9.92
CA MET A 802 -1.84 -24.31 11.29
C MET A 802 -0.96 -23.39 12.14
N ASN A 803 -1.58 -22.68 13.04
CA ASN A 803 -0.93 -21.75 13.97
C ASN A 803 -1.36 -22.04 15.40
N LEU A 804 -0.38 -22.07 16.31
CA LEU A 804 -0.57 -22.07 17.76
C LEU A 804 -0.13 -20.72 18.30
N THR A 805 -1.03 -20.03 19.02
CA THR A 805 -0.74 -18.78 19.71
C THR A 805 -0.85 -18.97 21.21
N LEU A 806 0.16 -18.50 21.92
CA LEU A 806 0.23 -18.48 23.39
C LEU A 806 0.34 -17.02 23.86
N ASN A 807 -0.54 -16.56 24.74
CA ASN A 807 -0.52 -15.27 25.42
C ASN A 807 -0.23 -15.51 26.90
N ILE A 808 0.87 -14.95 27.42
CA ILE A 808 1.38 -15.19 28.78
C ILE A 808 1.53 -13.86 29.51
#